data_b90f81ed24df01b064e35f3042b67143
#
_entry.id   b90f81ed24df01b064e35f3042b67143
#
_cell.length_a   1.000
_cell.length_b   1.000
_cell.length_c   1.000
_cell.angle_alpha   90.00
_cell.angle_beta   90.00
_cell.angle_gamma   90.00
#
_symmetry.space_group_name_H-M   'P 1'
#
loop_
_entity.id
_entity.type
_entity.pdbx_description
1 polymer ?
#
loop_
_entity_poly.entity_id
_entity_poly.type
_entity_poly.pdbx_seq_one_letter_code
_entity_poly.pdbx_strand_id
1 'polypeptide(L)'
;MNIMYRLFSVKQLIIPLGVLFALSLISSIATADDVEIYLQEPPDPVPPNVLFVLDESGSMSSGSPSRRDRLEDAMRTLINDPDMGNVNAALLGYTTRWGNNGPLYLRARGNFALIDTNRSNFLNAVDNLQTISYTPTVKAMEAAVNWFRRDQTFTDFNGFTTTSPIDGVPQDNWCRPNHMVVLTDGRPNSNSTSSGEAYGLSSYEGTTCASDATSNWQNGRCAREIASYAYNTDLEPTEAWRETQNIVTHTIGFDTNDASIENFMRSIATAGGGSYYPATSVSDLVSAFSAIVTEAMESIPYAYTAPVIPFNQDNAAVSGNRIFVPMFVPAAETFWKGNLKSYTISTSTTDGNVAVVLSDADGNNIVNESFEFVESRDHWKPSGHDNANPLEGGAAQQMTATGHRNLFTNTNPSADLSHATNRVHRDNDLVTHAMLGVADDDDVARNALLDWISWDPSLIGDASHEGEMGAPLHTQPAVMNYNAGDIIFLPTSEGVLEAIDEETGAELWAFMPSDLLGDIQTLRNNNPASIPHYGLDGPLTVYETNGHKMAIVGMRRGGRNYYMLDITDRLNPSFVTTINSAAGLHRLGQTWSKPLFLTMEIAGASARDVLVFGGGYDPDQDNESGTRTDDNEGNAIYIVDAMDGSLITTISPDGSADITINNMRNGIAGDLLPVDINANHITDRLYAADVGGRIIRIDIPDSEFGDTTMDGGIIADIYDTGELRRFFNTPEVGYYNIGRTQYLAILIGSGNRSNPLDISVTDRFYMIKDPAVWMKPTTYVTVAQNELYDASDNLVQDGTAEQVITAQNSLASLKGWYIDLGFSEKSYSKAVLYDYLVLFTTFSAERSAELAACEARGASGVGRAYAVNMKDASAIIDGFGGHEGTLDIGDRTKVLSMLGIPPSPTLVFPEGEEAATLGNVVKALVGLEEVTEWPERLRPISWEEVIE
;
A
#
# COMPACT_ATOMS: atom_id res chain seq x y z
N MET A 1 -60.06 40.12 22.89
CA MET A 1 -58.90 40.70 22.27
C MET A 1 -57.58 40.03 22.74
N ASN A 2 -57.64 39.03 23.57
CA ASN A 2 -56.42 38.39 24.12
C ASN A 2 -56.19 36.94 23.66
N ILE A 3 -56.92 36.48 22.69
CA ILE A 3 -56.73 35.08 22.14
C ILE A 3 -56.06 35.07 20.79
N MET A 4 -55.97 36.19 20.11
CA MET A 4 -55.41 36.30 18.75
C MET A 4 -53.87 36.51 18.75
N TYR A 5 -53.25 36.95 19.84
CA TYR A 5 -51.79 37.16 19.95
C TYR A 5 -50.99 35.90 20.29
N ARG A 6 -51.62 34.83 20.76
CA ARG A 6 -50.92 33.59 21.06
C ARG A 6 -50.75 32.63 19.86
N LEU A 7 -51.52 32.78 18.82
CA LEU A 7 -51.47 31.98 17.60
C LEU A 7 -50.39 32.38 16.60
N PHE A 8 -49.94 33.64 16.68
CA PHE A 8 -48.83 34.11 15.80
C PHE A 8 -47.44 33.79 16.30
N SER A 9 -47.26 33.49 17.60
CA SER A 9 -45.95 33.13 18.13
C SER A 9 -45.58 31.65 17.94
N VAL A 10 -46.56 30.77 17.79
CA VAL A 10 -46.36 29.33 17.59
C VAL A 10 -46.07 28.99 16.13
N LYS A 11 -46.57 29.78 15.19
CA LYS A 11 -46.27 29.58 13.75
C LYS A 11 -44.90 30.06 13.32
N GLN A 12 -44.25 30.95 14.06
CA GLN A 12 -42.88 31.38 13.75
C GLN A 12 -41.81 30.44 14.36
N LEU A 13 -42.16 29.56 15.33
CA LEU A 13 -41.24 28.64 15.93
C LEU A 13 -41.26 27.24 15.26
N ILE A 14 -42.29 26.92 14.50
CA ILE A 14 -42.43 25.60 13.86
C ILE A 14 -41.73 25.56 12.47
N ILE A 15 -41.58 26.69 11.79
CA ILE A 15 -40.92 26.75 10.45
C ILE A 15 -39.39 26.55 10.56
N PRO A 16 -38.67 27.18 11.52
CA PRO A 16 -37.23 26.86 11.64
C PRO A 16 -36.94 25.49 12.26
N LEU A 17 -37.82 24.91 13.10
CA LEU A 17 -37.62 23.56 13.63
C LEU A 17 -37.89 22.47 12.57
N GLY A 18 -38.83 22.69 11.65
CA GLY A 18 -39.10 21.77 10.53
C GLY A 18 -37.99 21.79 9.48
N VAL A 19 -37.34 22.91 9.27
CA VAL A 19 -36.20 23.07 8.34
C VAL A 19 -34.90 22.51 9.01
N LEU A 20 -34.69 22.70 10.30
CA LEU A 20 -33.60 22.06 11.03
C LEU A 20 -33.79 20.53 11.15
N PHE A 21 -35.04 20.05 11.25
CA PHE A 21 -35.31 18.59 11.27
C PHE A 21 -35.28 17.99 9.86
N ALA A 22 -35.54 18.76 8.80
CA ALA A 22 -35.37 18.32 7.40
C ALA A 22 -33.91 18.41 6.94
N LEU A 23 -33.09 19.29 7.52
CA LEU A 23 -31.65 19.35 7.28
C LEU A 23 -30.84 18.31 8.10
N SER A 24 -31.41 17.80 9.20
CA SER A 24 -30.81 16.69 9.97
C SER A 24 -31.22 15.29 9.47
N LEU A 25 -32.08 15.22 8.42
CA LEU A 25 -32.48 13.97 7.77
C LEU A 25 -31.90 13.81 6.36
N ILE A 26 -31.02 14.71 5.92
CA ILE A 26 -30.07 14.41 4.89
C ILE A 26 -28.79 13.97 5.63
N SER A 27 -28.84 12.89 6.39
CA SER A 27 -27.72 11.99 6.50
C SER A 27 -27.48 11.52 5.07
N SER A 28 -26.42 11.97 4.44
CA SER A 28 -25.83 11.27 3.34
C SER A 28 -25.82 9.80 3.75
N ILE A 29 -26.58 8.97 3.03
CA ILE A 29 -26.34 7.53 3.09
C ILE A 29 -24.91 7.42 2.59
N ALA A 30 -23.96 7.31 3.49
CA ALA A 30 -22.61 6.91 3.16
C ALA A 30 -22.77 5.50 2.57
N THR A 31 -22.68 5.39 1.26
CA THR A 31 -22.59 4.09 0.62
C THR A 31 -21.26 3.52 1.06
N ALA A 32 -21.28 2.33 1.63
CA ALA A 32 -20.08 1.59 2.00
C ALA A 32 -19.13 1.49 0.80
N ASP A 33 -17.87 1.78 1.02
CA ASP A 33 -16.85 1.77 -0.03
C ASP A 33 -15.53 1.22 0.49
N ASP A 34 -14.85 0.40 -0.31
CA ASP A 34 -13.64 -0.30 0.09
C ASP A 34 -12.36 0.56 0.04
N VAL A 35 -12.44 1.76 -0.51
CA VAL A 35 -11.36 2.76 -0.47
C VAL A 35 -11.54 3.81 0.65
N GLU A 36 -12.63 3.75 1.42
CA GLU A 36 -12.87 4.67 2.55
C GLU A 36 -11.72 4.69 3.57
N ILE A 37 -10.98 3.60 3.70
CA ILE A 37 -9.81 3.53 4.57
C ILE A 37 -8.71 4.54 4.20
N TYR A 38 -8.66 4.96 2.93
CA TYR A 38 -7.71 5.95 2.42
C TYR A 38 -8.24 7.38 2.48
N LEU A 39 -9.56 7.56 2.66
CA LEU A 39 -10.26 8.85 2.64
C LEU A 39 -10.64 9.34 4.05
N GLN A 40 -10.39 8.58 5.08
CA GLN A 40 -10.53 9.08 6.44
C GLN A 40 -9.59 10.27 6.60
N GLU A 41 -10.15 11.41 7.05
CA GLU A 41 -9.28 12.53 7.42
C GLU A 41 -8.20 12.00 8.37
N PRO A 42 -6.92 12.11 8.00
CA PRO A 42 -5.87 11.77 8.95
C PRO A 42 -6.14 12.56 10.22
N PRO A 43 -5.90 12.01 11.40
CA PRO A 43 -5.88 12.82 12.61
C PRO A 43 -4.94 13.99 12.31
N ASP A 44 -5.31 15.19 12.80
CA ASP A 44 -4.50 16.40 12.57
C ASP A 44 -3.02 16.03 12.56
N PRO A 45 -2.27 16.28 11.48
CA PRO A 45 -0.90 15.81 11.36
C PRO A 45 -0.13 16.24 12.61
N VAL A 46 0.56 15.31 13.23
CA VAL A 46 1.34 15.61 14.43
C VAL A 46 2.33 16.70 14.05
N PRO A 47 2.28 17.87 14.70
CA PRO A 47 3.13 18.99 14.31
C PRO A 47 4.61 18.60 14.34
N PRO A 48 5.38 18.80 13.25
CA PRO A 48 6.80 18.49 13.22
C PRO A 48 7.55 19.35 14.24
N ASN A 49 8.64 18.80 14.80
CA ASN A 49 9.56 19.55 15.61
C ASN A 49 10.59 20.25 14.70
N VAL A 50 10.62 21.57 14.67
CA VAL A 50 11.58 22.33 13.86
C VAL A 50 12.43 23.20 14.79
N LEU A 51 13.72 22.87 14.94
CA LEU A 51 14.69 23.66 15.69
C LEU A 51 15.47 24.59 14.77
N PHE A 52 15.25 25.89 14.91
CA PHE A 52 16.02 26.91 14.22
C PHE A 52 17.31 27.24 15.02
N VAL A 53 18.47 26.88 14.48
CA VAL A 53 19.79 27.14 15.04
C VAL A 53 20.39 28.35 14.34
N LEU A 54 20.28 29.53 14.96
CA LEU A 54 20.50 30.84 14.34
C LEU A 54 21.84 31.45 14.76
N ASP A 55 22.59 31.91 13.79
CA ASP A 55 23.87 32.59 13.99
C ASP A 55 23.69 33.98 14.65
N GLU A 56 24.24 34.18 15.84
CA GLU A 56 24.31 35.45 16.55
C GLU A 56 25.75 36.00 16.58
N SER A 57 26.60 35.64 15.64
CA SER A 57 28.00 36.12 15.55
C SER A 57 28.08 37.59 15.13
N GLY A 58 29.26 38.18 15.31
CA GLY A 58 29.47 39.56 15.01
C GLY A 58 29.29 39.94 13.53
N SER A 59 29.46 39.02 12.62
CA SER A 59 29.24 39.22 11.17
C SER A 59 27.80 39.52 10.80
N MET A 60 26.84 39.04 11.60
CA MET A 60 25.44 39.31 11.41
C MET A 60 25.05 40.78 11.57
N SER A 61 25.94 41.62 12.15
CA SER A 61 25.75 43.08 12.19
C SER A 61 26.08 43.81 10.89
N SER A 62 26.59 43.11 9.88
CA SER A 62 27.01 43.69 8.60
C SER A 62 25.84 43.98 7.66
N GLY A 63 26.00 45.00 6.80
CA GLY A 63 24.99 45.39 5.82
C GLY A 63 24.09 46.55 6.28
N SER A 64 23.25 47.05 5.41
CA SER A 64 22.20 48.04 5.73
C SER A 64 20.98 47.81 4.86
N PRO A 65 19.88 47.23 5.38
CA PRO A 65 19.76 46.71 6.75
C PRO A 65 20.73 45.59 7.05
N SER A 66 21.04 45.38 8.36
CA SER A 66 22.00 44.35 8.76
C SER A 66 21.46 42.94 8.43
N ARG A 67 22.35 41.95 8.37
CA ARG A 67 21.93 40.53 8.16
C ARG A 67 20.98 40.09 9.26
N ARG A 68 21.24 40.48 10.53
CA ARG A 68 20.34 40.24 11.64
C ARG A 68 18.95 40.86 11.38
N ASP A 69 18.85 42.15 10.98
CA ASP A 69 17.54 42.80 10.76
C ASP A 69 16.77 42.09 9.64
N ARG A 70 17.46 41.64 8.57
CA ARG A 70 16.85 40.85 7.50
C ARG A 70 16.38 39.48 7.98
N LEU A 71 17.13 38.82 8.85
CA LEU A 71 16.74 37.54 9.46
C LEU A 71 15.52 37.73 10.37
N GLU A 72 15.50 38.77 11.20
CA GLU A 72 14.36 39.12 12.04
C GLU A 72 13.09 39.38 11.21
N ASP A 73 13.20 40.10 10.09
CA ASP A 73 12.07 40.38 9.19
C ASP A 73 11.56 39.09 8.51
N ALA A 74 12.46 38.20 8.07
CA ALA A 74 12.08 36.91 7.49
C ALA A 74 11.38 36.00 8.51
N MET A 75 11.94 35.89 9.72
CA MET A 75 11.35 35.08 10.80
C MET A 75 10.00 35.63 11.25
N ARG A 76 9.81 36.96 11.30
CA ARG A 76 8.51 37.56 11.58
C ARG A 76 7.48 37.23 10.49
N THR A 77 7.89 37.27 9.24
CA THR A 77 7.03 36.90 8.12
C THR A 77 6.59 35.45 8.25
N LEU A 78 7.53 34.54 8.45
CA LEU A 78 7.28 33.12 8.64
C LEU A 78 6.35 32.84 9.86
N ILE A 79 6.66 33.38 11.02
CA ILE A 79 5.87 33.17 12.26
C ILE A 79 4.44 33.70 12.11
N ASN A 80 4.20 34.74 11.29
CA ASN A 80 2.87 35.28 11.03
C ASN A 80 2.13 34.57 9.90
N ASP A 81 2.77 33.67 9.17
CA ASP A 81 2.13 32.87 8.15
C ASP A 81 1.09 31.93 8.80
N PRO A 82 -0.16 31.89 8.34
CA PRO A 82 -1.15 30.95 8.85
C PRO A 82 -0.74 29.49 8.68
N ASP A 83 -0.08 29.14 7.59
CA ASP A 83 0.35 27.76 7.27
C ASP A 83 1.41 27.24 8.25
N MET A 84 2.09 28.16 8.96
CA MET A 84 3.05 27.83 10.02
C MET A 84 2.40 27.52 11.38
N GLY A 85 1.10 27.69 11.51
CA GLY A 85 0.40 27.52 12.81
C GLY A 85 0.61 26.16 13.44
N ASN A 86 0.62 25.10 12.60
CA ASN A 86 0.76 23.70 13.03
C ASN A 86 2.21 23.20 13.07
N VAL A 87 3.18 24.02 13.41
CA VAL A 87 4.59 23.66 13.60
C VAL A 87 4.98 23.79 15.07
N ASN A 88 5.59 22.75 15.61
CA ASN A 88 6.19 22.79 16.94
C ASN A 88 7.64 23.31 16.82
N ALA A 89 7.81 24.60 16.96
CA ALA A 89 9.08 25.27 16.70
C ALA A 89 9.87 25.60 17.98
N ALA A 90 11.20 25.67 17.84
CA ALA A 90 12.09 26.25 18.86
C ALA A 90 13.19 27.10 18.20
N LEU A 91 13.65 28.13 18.89
CA LEU A 91 14.70 29.03 18.41
C LEU A 91 15.91 28.99 19.35
N LEU A 92 17.08 28.67 18.79
CA LEU A 92 18.37 28.61 19.48
C LEU A 92 19.35 29.55 18.81
N GLY A 93 19.74 30.63 19.51
CA GLY A 93 20.83 31.50 19.05
C GLY A 93 22.19 31.01 19.54
N TYR A 94 23.21 31.05 18.71
CA TYR A 94 24.55 30.60 19.06
C TYR A 94 25.66 31.61 18.75
N THR A 95 26.67 31.71 19.64
CA THR A 95 27.85 32.52 19.52
C THR A 95 28.91 32.10 20.56
N THR A 96 30.00 32.83 20.72
CA THR A 96 30.94 32.66 21.86
C THR A 96 30.80 33.78 22.87
N ARG A 97 31.10 33.50 24.16
CA ARG A 97 30.91 34.47 25.24
C ARG A 97 32.01 35.54 25.36
N TRP A 98 33.27 35.20 25.12
CA TRP A 98 34.41 36.10 25.35
C TRP A 98 35.52 35.93 24.30
N GLY A 99 35.27 36.30 23.06
CA GLY A 99 36.32 36.30 22.01
C GLY A 99 36.65 34.94 21.39
N ASN A 100 37.73 34.88 20.62
CA ASN A 100 38.16 33.67 19.92
C ASN A 100 38.56 32.58 20.95
N ASN A 101 38.07 31.38 20.79
CA ASN A 101 38.17 30.24 21.74
C ASN A 101 37.41 30.42 23.05
N GLY A 102 36.48 31.38 23.14
CA GLY A 102 35.53 31.46 24.23
C GLY A 102 34.57 30.26 24.27
N PRO A 103 33.95 29.99 25.45
CA PRO A 103 32.94 28.93 25.52
C PRO A 103 31.78 29.20 24.58
N LEU A 104 31.15 28.11 24.12
CA LEU A 104 29.89 28.18 23.41
C LEU A 104 28.86 28.93 24.26
N TYR A 105 28.18 29.87 23.67
CA TYR A 105 27.13 30.63 24.31
C TYR A 105 25.85 30.38 23.52
N LEU A 106 25.03 29.48 24.02
CA LEU A 106 23.73 29.16 23.49
C LEU A 106 22.65 29.98 24.21
N ARG A 107 21.66 30.40 23.47
CA ARG A 107 20.51 31.13 23.99
C ARG A 107 19.26 30.47 23.48
N ALA A 108 18.50 29.89 24.39
CA ALA A 108 17.12 29.58 24.10
C ALA A 108 16.38 30.90 23.85
N ARG A 109 15.95 31.08 22.64
CA ARG A 109 15.20 32.25 22.21
C ARG A 109 13.70 31.96 22.20
N GLY A 110 13.31 30.76 21.88
CA GLY A 110 11.95 30.26 21.97
C GLY A 110 11.99 28.77 22.24
N ASN A 111 11.16 28.31 23.18
CA ASN A 111 11.05 26.90 23.56
C ASN A 111 10.19 26.16 22.56
N PHE A 112 10.28 24.81 22.49
CA PHE A 112 9.38 24.02 21.67
C PHE A 112 7.93 24.26 22.07
N ALA A 113 7.17 24.80 21.14
CA ALA A 113 5.74 25.04 21.28
C ALA A 113 5.11 25.25 19.90
N LEU A 114 3.83 24.96 19.79
CA LEU A 114 3.06 25.27 18.60
C LEU A 114 3.07 26.78 18.33
N ILE A 115 3.38 27.18 17.12
CA ILE A 115 3.46 28.58 16.71
C ILE A 115 2.11 29.28 16.93
N ASP A 116 1.01 28.63 16.58
CA ASP A 116 -0.33 29.22 16.68
C ASP A 116 -0.68 29.69 18.10
N THR A 117 -0.38 28.87 19.11
CA THR A 117 -0.68 29.19 20.51
C THR A 117 0.39 30.07 21.17
N ASN A 118 1.58 30.20 20.57
CA ASN A 118 2.73 30.89 21.15
C ASN A 118 3.35 31.99 20.28
N ARG A 119 2.65 32.42 19.23
CA ARG A 119 3.10 33.38 18.23
C ARG A 119 3.78 34.63 18.81
N SER A 120 3.19 35.23 19.86
CA SER A 120 3.78 36.39 20.55
C SER A 120 5.10 36.10 21.23
N ASN A 121 5.27 34.92 21.79
CA ASN A 121 6.52 34.49 22.43
C ASN A 121 7.64 34.32 21.37
N PHE A 122 7.31 33.72 20.21
CA PHE A 122 8.25 33.58 19.12
C PHE A 122 8.66 34.93 18.54
N LEU A 123 7.71 35.86 18.32
CA LEU A 123 8.02 37.22 17.87
C LEU A 123 8.95 37.95 18.87
N ASN A 124 8.68 37.84 20.16
CA ASN A 124 9.57 38.39 21.18
C ASN A 124 10.97 37.71 21.17
N ALA A 125 11.04 36.41 20.88
CA ALA A 125 12.30 35.68 20.77
C ALA A 125 13.15 36.22 19.60
N VAL A 126 12.52 36.43 18.44
CA VAL A 126 13.13 37.03 17.24
C VAL A 126 13.61 38.46 17.53
N ASP A 127 12.78 39.29 18.13
CA ASP A 127 13.12 40.68 18.48
C ASP A 127 14.35 40.81 19.42
N ASN A 128 14.69 39.72 20.10
CA ASN A 128 15.83 39.65 21.01
C ASN A 128 17.07 39.00 20.43
N LEU A 129 17.13 38.69 19.12
CA LEU A 129 18.36 38.24 18.47
C LEU A 129 19.47 39.25 18.62
N GLN A 130 20.70 38.77 18.78
CA GLN A 130 21.85 39.62 19.04
C GLN A 130 23.01 39.37 18.05
N THR A 131 24.02 40.21 18.06
CA THR A 131 25.25 40.04 17.31
C THR A 131 26.41 40.23 18.26
N ILE A 132 27.14 39.14 18.65
CA ILE A 132 28.08 39.23 19.75
C ILE A 132 29.50 38.96 19.36
N SER A 133 29.89 37.73 18.98
CA SER A 133 31.28 37.36 18.89
C SER A 133 31.58 36.44 17.69
N TYR A 134 31.99 35.21 17.91
CA TYR A 134 32.42 34.24 16.88
C TYR A 134 31.34 33.21 16.55
N THR A 135 31.60 32.38 15.52
CA THR A 135 30.65 31.47 14.88
C THR A 135 30.93 29.99 15.20
N PRO A 136 30.60 29.46 16.39
CA PRO A 136 30.87 28.07 16.81
C PRO A 136 29.81 27.10 16.31
N THR A 137 29.54 27.04 15.01
CA THR A 137 28.46 26.28 14.37
C THR A 137 28.46 24.80 14.75
N VAL A 138 29.66 24.16 14.71
CA VAL A 138 29.77 22.71 15.00
C VAL A 138 29.35 22.37 16.43
N LYS A 139 29.79 23.19 17.39
CA LYS A 139 29.40 23.05 18.81
C LYS A 139 27.93 23.30 19.05
N ALA A 140 27.32 24.20 18.26
CA ALA A 140 25.89 24.46 18.33
C ALA A 140 25.06 23.28 17.81
N MET A 141 25.51 22.65 16.72
CA MET A 141 24.87 21.43 16.17
C MET A 141 24.96 20.26 17.16
N GLU A 142 26.16 20.03 17.77
CA GLU A 142 26.33 18.99 18.78
C GLU A 142 25.39 19.21 19.98
N ALA A 143 25.30 20.44 20.45
CA ALA A 143 24.41 20.79 21.56
C ALA A 143 22.92 20.56 21.20
N ALA A 144 22.54 20.88 19.96
CA ALA A 144 21.18 20.63 19.46
C ALA A 144 20.86 19.13 19.42
N VAL A 145 21.75 18.29 18.88
CA VAL A 145 21.56 16.83 18.85
C VAL A 145 21.47 16.24 20.26
N ASN A 146 22.38 16.62 21.17
CA ASN A 146 22.34 16.15 22.55
C ASN A 146 21.05 16.56 23.28
N TRP A 147 20.48 17.69 22.92
CA TRP A 147 19.21 18.12 23.47
C TRP A 147 18.03 17.26 22.94
N PHE A 148 18.00 16.90 21.67
CA PHE A 148 17.02 15.96 21.13
C PHE A 148 17.13 14.56 21.75
N ARG A 149 18.35 14.11 22.10
CA ARG A 149 18.60 12.86 22.83
C ARG A 149 18.14 12.85 24.27
N ARG A 150 17.54 13.94 24.80
CA ARG A 150 17.17 14.10 26.21
C ARG A 150 18.34 13.94 27.19
N ASP A 151 19.59 14.06 26.72
CA ASP A 151 20.76 14.18 27.59
C ASP A 151 20.63 15.47 28.38
N GLN A 152 20.00 15.40 29.57
CA GLN A 152 19.45 16.50 30.35
C GLN A 152 20.49 17.47 30.90
N THR A 153 21.76 17.17 30.74
CA THR A 153 22.82 18.04 31.19
C THR A 153 23.83 18.26 30.08
N PHE A 154 23.71 19.39 29.44
CA PHE A 154 24.76 19.86 28.54
C PHE A 154 25.86 20.45 29.38
N THR A 155 27.05 19.84 29.41
CA THR A 155 28.24 20.42 29.97
C THR A 155 29.02 21.08 28.84
N ASP A 156 29.13 22.40 28.86
CA ASP A 156 29.96 23.09 27.88
C ASP A 156 31.44 22.71 28.06
N PHE A 157 32.26 23.02 27.06
CA PHE A 157 33.70 22.70 27.04
C PHE A 157 34.52 23.27 28.23
N ASN A 158 33.95 24.13 29.05
CA ASN A 158 34.58 24.71 30.25
C ASN A 158 34.07 24.10 31.54
N GLY A 159 33.28 23.01 31.44
CA GLY A 159 32.76 22.35 32.65
C GLY A 159 31.58 23.07 33.29
N PHE A 160 30.96 24.04 32.65
CA PHE A 160 29.67 24.57 33.09
C PHE A 160 28.54 23.66 32.64
N THR A 161 27.93 22.99 33.58
CA THR A 161 26.71 22.22 33.37
C THR A 161 25.56 23.19 33.23
N THR A 162 24.98 23.30 32.07
CA THR A 162 23.70 23.98 31.86
C THR A 162 22.62 22.92 31.73
N THR A 163 21.48 23.12 32.37
CA THR A 163 20.22 22.49 31.95
C THR A 163 20.01 22.84 30.50
N SER A 164 19.34 21.96 29.73
CA SER A 164 19.00 22.23 28.34
C SER A 164 18.71 23.71 28.14
N PRO A 165 19.34 24.40 27.17
CA PRO A 165 19.07 25.81 26.93
C PRO A 165 17.66 26.10 26.49
N ILE A 166 16.88 25.05 26.23
CA ILE A 166 15.51 25.08 25.79
C ILE A 166 14.69 24.27 26.79
N ASP A 167 13.80 24.93 27.53
CA ASP A 167 12.84 24.25 28.39
C ASP A 167 11.78 23.59 27.51
N GLY A 168 11.33 22.40 27.89
CA GLY A 168 10.34 21.59 27.16
C GLY A 168 10.93 20.29 26.64
N VAL A 169 10.10 19.36 26.42
CA VAL A 169 10.46 18.05 25.86
C VAL A 169 10.35 18.14 24.35
N PRO A 170 11.46 18.00 23.59
CA PRO A 170 11.39 18.06 22.13
C PRO A 170 10.49 16.95 21.58
N GLN A 171 10.50 15.81 22.23
CA GLN A 171 9.78 14.62 21.85
C GLN A 171 8.76 14.28 22.93
N ASP A 172 7.59 14.87 22.86
CA ASP A 172 6.41 14.51 23.64
C ASP A 172 5.55 13.46 22.93
N ASN A 173 5.88 13.16 21.68
CA ASN A 173 5.24 12.18 20.84
C ASN A 173 6.29 11.52 19.93
N TRP A 174 6.38 10.21 19.96
CA TRP A 174 7.40 9.41 19.29
C TRP A 174 7.37 9.50 17.73
N CYS A 175 6.26 9.95 17.15
CA CYS A 175 6.09 10.07 15.71
C CYS A 175 6.28 11.49 15.17
N ARG A 176 6.71 12.47 15.99
CA ARG A 176 7.03 13.79 15.47
C ARG A 176 8.30 13.75 14.64
N PRO A 177 8.26 14.09 13.33
CA PRO A 177 9.50 14.27 12.57
C PRO A 177 10.31 15.42 13.20
N ASN A 178 11.62 15.20 13.31
CA ASN A 178 12.51 16.17 13.94
C ASN A 178 13.42 16.81 12.89
N HIS A 179 13.37 18.12 12.77
CA HIS A 179 14.15 18.90 11.82
C HIS A 179 15.03 19.93 12.55
N MET A 180 16.27 20.06 12.11
CA MET A 180 17.21 21.08 12.55
C MET A 180 17.60 21.97 11.39
N VAL A 181 17.37 23.26 11.52
CA VAL A 181 17.71 24.27 10.50
C VAL A 181 18.89 25.10 10.97
N VAL A 182 20.05 24.89 10.38
CA VAL A 182 21.28 25.60 10.75
C VAL A 182 21.50 26.78 9.81
N LEU A 183 21.42 28.00 10.33
CA LEU A 183 21.68 29.23 9.57
C LEU A 183 23.00 29.87 9.99
N THR A 184 23.85 30.20 8.99
CA THR A 184 25.08 30.96 9.20
C THR A 184 25.38 31.89 8.01
N ASP A 185 26.04 33.01 8.29
CA ASP A 185 26.53 33.99 7.29
C ASP A 185 28.01 33.84 6.97
N GLY A 186 28.70 32.84 7.56
CA GLY A 186 30.13 32.76 7.42
C GLY A 186 30.77 31.44 7.82
N ARG A 187 32.09 31.44 7.78
CA ARG A 187 32.92 30.30 8.11
C ARG A 187 32.84 29.98 9.60
N PRO A 188 32.63 28.70 9.95
CA PRO A 188 32.67 28.28 11.35
C PRO A 188 34.04 28.62 11.95
N ASN A 189 34.01 29.19 13.12
CA ASN A 189 35.25 29.55 13.87
C ASN A 189 35.02 29.27 15.37
N SER A 190 36.10 29.32 16.17
CA SER A 190 36.05 29.00 17.57
C SER A 190 35.55 27.61 17.96
N ASN A 191 35.63 26.68 17.00
CA ASN A 191 35.31 25.27 17.20
C ASN A 191 36.57 24.42 17.50
N SER A 192 37.80 24.97 17.38
CA SER A 192 39.02 24.20 17.58
C SER A 192 39.21 23.83 19.01
N THR A 193 39.41 22.55 19.29
CA THR A 193 40.12 22.08 20.46
C THR A 193 41.59 21.85 20.10
N SER A 194 42.49 22.20 20.96
CA SER A 194 43.95 22.03 20.77
C SER A 194 44.39 20.55 20.74
N SER A 195 43.53 19.62 21.03
CA SER A 195 43.81 18.19 21.24
C SER A 195 43.23 17.25 20.18
N GLY A 196 42.46 17.71 19.18
CA GLY A 196 41.86 16.81 18.20
C GLY A 196 40.82 15.85 18.79
N GLU A 197 40.39 16.09 20.00
CA GLU A 197 39.28 15.38 20.60
C GLU A 197 38.00 15.76 19.87
N ALA A 198 37.37 14.79 19.31
CA ALA A 198 36.03 14.89 18.77
C ALA A 198 35.10 15.32 19.90
N TYR A 199 34.41 16.41 19.72
CA TYR A 199 33.38 16.99 20.58
C TYR A 199 32.44 15.96 21.15
N GLY A 200 32.70 15.29 22.28
CA GLY A 200 31.78 14.29 22.84
C GLY A 200 31.46 13.12 21.90
N LEU A 201 31.79 13.19 20.61
CA LEU A 201 31.60 12.14 19.60
C LEU A 201 32.36 10.84 19.92
N SER A 202 33.30 10.88 20.86
CA SER A 202 33.91 9.65 21.43
C SER A 202 32.90 8.78 22.20
N SER A 203 31.74 9.32 22.53
CA SER A 203 30.57 8.56 23.02
C SER A 203 29.65 8.04 21.90
N TYR A 204 29.84 8.50 20.66
CA TYR A 204 29.17 8.01 19.48
C TYR A 204 30.04 6.92 18.87
N GLU A 205 29.73 5.68 19.08
CA GLU A 205 30.51 4.49 18.77
C GLU A 205 31.28 4.58 17.44
N GLY A 206 32.60 4.72 17.49
CA GLY A 206 33.53 4.55 16.38
C GLY A 206 33.62 5.69 15.35
N THR A 207 32.90 6.81 15.50
CA THR A 207 32.89 7.89 14.54
C THR A 207 34.18 8.72 14.62
N THR A 208 35.02 8.65 13.60
CA THR A 208 36.18 9.54 13.46
C THR A 208 35.84 10.66 12.49
N CYS A 209 35.98 11.91 12.94
CA CYS A 209 35.81 13.05 12.03
C CYS A 209 36.83 13.00 10.90
N ALA A 210 36.38 12.89 9.67
CA ALA A 210 37.24 12.81 8.51
C ALA A 210 38.12 14.07 8.39
N SER A 211 39.38 13.88 8.05
CA SER A 211 40.25 14.98 7.66
C SER A 211 39.93 15.34 6.21
N ASP A 212 38.92 16.15 6.00
CA ASP A 212 38.51 16.59 4.68
C ASP A 212 39.63 17.40 4.01
N ALA A 213 40.11 16.91 2.88
CA ALA A 213 41.16 17.56 2.14
C ALA A 213 40.73 18.93 1.55
N THR A 214 39.45 19.23 1.59
CA THR A 214 38.87 20.52 1.14
C THR A 214 38.81 21.55 2.24
N SER A 215 39.01 21.16 3.50
CA SER A 215 38.96 22.10 4.60
C SER A 215 40.29 22.28 5.27
N ASN A 216 41.05 23.31 4.83
CA ASN A 216 41.96 24.00 5.70
C ASN A 216 41.24 24.59 6.96
N TRP A 217 40.00 24.19 7.20
CA TRP A 217 39.12 24.67 8.27
C TRP A 217 39.07 23.68 9.42
N GLN A 218 40.11 23.68 10.23
CA GLN A 218 40.11 22.91 11.47
C GLN A 218 38.87 23.16 12.34
N ASN A 219 38.17 24.29 12.13
CA ASN A 219 37.00 24.71 12.87
C ASN A 219 35.68 24.16 12.34
N GLY A 220 35.64 23.56 11.16
CA GLY A 220 34.45 22.94 10.57
C GLY A 220 34.41 21.41 10.68
N ARG A 221 35.43 20.80 11.31
CA ARG A 221 35.51 19.34 11.46
C ARG A 221 34.34 18.82 12.26
N CYS A 222 33.85 17.66 11.91
CA CYS A 222 32.77 16.92 12.55
C CYS A 222 31.34 17.43 12.28
N ALA A 223 31.13 18.54 11.60
CA ALA A 223 29.78 19.03 11.34
C ALA A 223 28.96 18.03 10.50
N ARG A 224 29.58 17.48 9.46
CA ARG A 224 28.97 16.47 8.58
C ARG A 224 28.70 15.17 9.32
N GLU A 225 29.65 14.72 10.12
CA GLU A 225 29.55 13.51 10.91
C GLU A 225 28.47 13.63 12.02
N ILE A 226 28.29 14.81 12.62
CA ILE A 226 27.20 15.08 13.56
C ILE A 226 25.86 14.99 12.85
N ALA A 227 25.72 15.63 11.70
CA ALA A 227 24.48 15.57 10.91
C ALA A 227 24.17 14.15 10.44
N SER A 228 25.18 13.41 9.93
CA SER A 228 25.05 12.01 9.52
C SER A 228 24.66 11.11 10.70
N TYR A 229 25.28 11.29 11.85
CA TYR A 229 24.91 10.54 13.04
C TYR A 229 23.47 10.80 13.45
N ALA A 230 23.08 12.08 13.52
CA ALA A 230 21.72 12.47 13.93
C ALA A 230 20.63 11.97 12.97
N TYR A 231 20.98 11.76 11.70
CA TYR A 231 20.06 11.24 10.68
C TYR A 231 19.98 9.71 10.68
N ASN A 232 21.12 9.02 10.83
CA ASN A 232 21.20 7.56 10.67
C ASN A 232 21.12 6.77 12.00
N THR A 233 20.95 7.44 13.15
CA THR A 233 20.95 6.78 14.45
C THR A 233 19.63 7.04 15.17
N ASP A 234 19.07 5.99 15.75
CA ASP A 234 17.96 6.16 16.69
C ASP A 234 18.46 6.88 17.95
N LEU A 235 17.98 8.09 18.16
CA LEU A 235 18.40 8.95 19.26
C LEU A 235 17.69 8.61 20.59
N GLU A 236 16.64 7.80 20.57
CA GLU A 236 15.89 7.38 21.75
C GLU A 236 15.49 5.89 21.65
N PRO A 237 16.44 4.95 21.63
CA PRO A 237 16.19 3.53 21.43
C PRO A 237 15.59 2.88 22.67
N THR A 238 14.35 3.21 23.01
CA THR A 238 13.60 2.61 24.10
C THR A 238 12.35 1.92 23.57
N GLU A 239 11.92 0.82 24.23
CA GLU A 239 10.72 0.07 23.82
C GLU A 239 9.42 0.92 23.73
N ALA A 240 9.40 2.09 24.38
CA ALA A 240 8.27 3.02 24.31
C ALA A 240 8.22 3.82 23.00
N TRP A 241 9.30 3.85 22.24
CA TRP A 241 9.46 4.60 20.99
C TRP A 241 9.69 3.63 19.85
N ARG A 242 8.64 3.35 19.08
CA ARG A 242 8.63 2.28 18.06
C ARG A 242 9.34 2.64 16.75
N GLU A 243 9.54 3.94 16.48
CA GLU A 243 10.18 4.42 15.26
C GLU A 243 11.53 5.03 15.57
N THR A 244 12.42 5.03 14.58
CA THR A 244 13.73 5.66 14.64
C THR A 244 13.57 7.15 14.91
N GLN A 245 14.02 7.62 16.07
CA GLN A 245 14.02 9.02 16.44
C GLN A 245 15.27 9.68 15.89
N ASN A 246 15.22 10.14 14.66
CA ASN A 246 16.33 10.80 13.97
C ASN A 246 16.07 12.31 13.77
N ILE A 247 17.06 13.04 13.25
CA ILE A 247 16.96 14.47 12.94
C ILE A 247 17.40 14.71 11.51
N VAL A 248 16.52 15.27 10.70
CA VAL A 248 16.84 15.81 9.38
C VAL A 248 17.50 17.18 9.55
N THR A 249 18.70 17.37 8.96
CA THR A 249 19.48 18.62 9.10
C THR A 249 19.47 19.43 7.82
N HIS A 250 18.79 20.57 7.82
CA HIS A 250 18.83 21.55 6.73
C HIS A 250 19.83 22.67 7.04
N THR A 251 20.37 23.27 5.99
CA THR A 251 21.30 24.38 6.16
C THR A 251 20.94 25.57 5.28
N ILE A 252 21.10 26.81 5.85
CA ILE A 252 20.87 28.06 5.12
C ILE A 252 22.16 28.86 5.13
N GLY A 253 22.73 29.08 3.94
CA GLY A 253 23.89 29.99 3.75
C GLY A 253 23.39 31.40 3.51
N PHE A 254 23.53 32.28 4.53
CA PHE A 254 22.95 33.62 4.46
C PHE A 254 23.99 34.65 4.01
N ASP A 255 23.81 35.26 2.84
CA ASP A 255 24.68 36.28 2.25
C ASP A 255 26.14 35.81 2.11
N THR A 256 26.34 34.53 1.84
CA THR A 256 27.61 33.88 1.63
C THR A 256 28.01 34.04 0.16
N ASN A 257 29.11 34.71 -0.11
CA ASN A 257 29.67 34.86 -1.46
C ASN A 257 30.93 33.98 -1.64
N ASP A 258 31.10 32.93 -0.88
CA ASP A 258 32.24 32.05 -0.87
C ASP A 258 31.85 30.61 -1.14
N ALA A 259 32.11 30.10 -2.33
CA ALA A 259 31.77 28.75 -2.76
C ALA A 259 32.23 27.63 -1.78
N SER A 260 33.29 27.92 -0.98
CA SER A 260 33.75 26.95 0.01
C SER A 260 32.85 26.87 1.25
N ILE A 261 32.15 27.96 1.58
CA ILE A 261 31.13 27.97 2.64
C ILE A 261 29.90 27.24 2.14
N GLU A 262 29.49 27.55 0.92
CA GLU A 262 28.32 26.89 0.30
C GLU A 262 28.51 25.37 0.21
N ASN A 263 29.65 24.89 -0.28
CA ASN A 263 30.00 23.48 -0.34
C ASN A 263 30.05 22.83 1.05
N PHE A 264 30.54 23.53 2.05
CA PHE A 264 30.57 23.07 3.44
C PHE A 264 29.13 22.90 3.97
N MET A 265 28.27 23.91 3.81
CA MET A 265 26.87 23.87 4.25
C MET A 265 26.08 22.79 3.50
N ARG A 266 26.28 22.69 2.19
CA ARG A 266 25.68 21.63 1.37
C ARG A 266 26.09 20.24 1.84
N SER A 267 27.36 20.03 2.19
CA SER A 267 27.85 18.74 2.67
C SER A 267 27.24 18.33 4.01
N ILE A 268 26.90 19.29 4.88
CA ILE A 268 26.19 19.03 6.14
C ILE A 268 24.75 18.62 5.87
N ALA A 269 24.03 19.39 5.07
CA ALA A 269 22.65 19.09 4.71
C ALA A 269 22.51 17.70 4.07
N THR A 270 23.34 17.40 3.05
CA THR A 270 23.35 16.09 2.39
C THR A 270 23.64 14.95 3.36
N ALA A 271 24.60 15.10 4.28
CA ALA A 271 24.92 14.06 5.27
C ALA A 271 23.82 13.90 6.33
N GLY A 272 23.03 14.95 6.56
CA GLY A 272 21.90 14.97 7.51
C GLY A 272 20.54 14.73 6.85
N GLY A 273 20.49 14.20 5.62
CA GLY A 273 19.24 13.88 4.92
C GLY A 273 18.36 15.09 4.54
N GLY A 274 18.90 16.31 4.62
CA GLY A 274 18.16 17.54 4.32
C GLY A 274 18.75 18.35 3.18
N SER A 275 18.23 19.57 2.98
CA SER A 275 18.50 20.45 1.85
C SER A 275 19.32 21.68 2.22
N TYR A 276 20.19 22.16 1.29
CA TYR A 276 20.92 23.42 1.43
C TYR A 276 20.21 24.53 0.65
N TYR A 277 20.00 25.66 1.30
CA TYR A 277 19.36 26.85 0.72
C TYR A 277 20.32 28.06 0.72
N PRO A 278 20.67 28.63 -0.43
CA PRO A 278 21.33 29.92 -0.49
C PRO A 278 20.30 31.05 -0.27
N ALA A 279 20.61 32.04 0.56
CA ALA A 279 19.74 33.19 0.79
C ALA A 279 20.55 34.50 0.80
N THR A 280 20.08 35.51 0.07
CA THR A 280 20.71 36.83 0.02
C THR A 280 19.75 37.96 0.37
N SER A 281 18.47 37.66 0.43
CA SER A 281 17.39 38.61 0.73
C SER A 281 16.42 38.07 1.78
N VAL A 282 15.53 38.90 2.28
CA VAL A 282 14.42 38.50 3.17
C VAL A 282 13.51 37.50 2.43
N SER A 283 13.22 37.74 1.16
CA SER A 283 12.41 36.84 0.34
C SER A 283 13.01 35.45 0.21
N ASP A 284 14.35 35.36 -0.02
CA ASP A 284 15.05 34.07 -0.13
C ASP A 284 14.99 33.29 1.21
N LEU A 285 15.17 34.00 2.33
CA LEU A 285 15.04 33.40 3.66
C LEU A 285 13.64 32.87 3.94
N VAL A 286 12.61 33.67 3.61
CA VAL A 286 11.22 33.23 3.77
C VAL A 286 10.96 32.00 2.90
N SER A 287 11.39 32.02 1.63
CA SER A 287 11.24 30.88 0.73
C SER A 287 11.97 29.63 1.24
N ALA A 288 13.20 29.77 1.76
CA ALA A 288 13.96 28.66 2.32
C ALA A 288 13.28 28.08 3.58
N PHE A 289 12.84 28.93 4.49
CA PHE A 289 12.14 28.47 5.69
C PHE A 289 10.80 27.81 5.37
N SER A 290 10.01 28.42 4.46
CA SER A 290 8.74 27.82 4.03
C SER A 290 8.96 26.46 3.35
N ALA A 291 9.97 26.33 2.47
CA ALA A 291 10.29 25.06 1.82
C ALA A 291 10.67 23.97 2.83
N ILE A 292 11.49 24.30 3.84
CA ILE A 292 11.89 23.35 4.89
C ILE A 292 10.68 22.91 5.72
N VAL A 293 9.79 23.85 6.05
CA VAL A 293 8.61 23.54 6.84
C VAL A 293 7.60 22.73 6.03
N THR A 294 7.42 23.07 4.76
CA THR A 294 6.62 22.26 3.84
C THR A 294 7.19 20.84 3.76
N GLU A 295 8.49 20.68 3.55
CA GLU A 295 9.17 19.37 3.57
C GLU A 295 8.96 18.62 4.91
N ALA A 296 9.02 19.32 6.04
CA ALA A 296 8.77 18.74 7.37
C ALA A 296 7.30 18.33 7.59
N MET A 297 6.35 18.97 6.90
CA MET A 297 4.92 18.69 6.99
C MET A 297 4.43 17.72 5.90
N GLU A 298 5.15 17.62 4.79
CA GLU A 298 4.81 16.77 3.65
C GLU A 298 5.30 15.34 3.86
N SER A 299 4.54 14.53 4.58
CA SER A 299 4.49 13.11 4.24
C SER A 299 3.41 12.95 3.17
N ILE A 300 3.78 12.70 1.91
CA ILE A 300 2.80 12.39 0.87
C ILE A 300 2.18 11.04 1.25
N PRO A 301 0.88 10.98 1.57
CA PRO A 301 0.24 9.70 1.82
C PRO A 301 0.24 8.91 0.51
N TYR A 302 0.83 7.73 0.53
CA TYR A 302 0.75 6.80 -0.59
C TYR A 302 0.29 5.43 -0.10
N ALA A 303 -0.34 4.68 -0.99
CA ALA A 303 -0.67 3.30 -0.78
C ALA A 303 -0.09 2.46 -1.92
N TYR A 304 0.11 1.18 -1.69
CA TYR A 304 0.49 0.25 -2.74
C TYR A 304 -0.37 -1.01 -2.67
N THR A 305 -0.58 -1.62 -3.83
CA THR A 305 -1.23 -2.92 -3.94
C THR A 305 -0.19 -4.04 -3.95
N ALA A 306 -0.64 -5.29 -3.98
CA ALA A 306 0.27 -6.42 -3.91
C ALA A 306 1.31 -6.38 -5.05
N PRO A 307 2.60 -6.35 -4.73
CA PRO A 307 3.65 -6.39 -5.73
C PRO A 307 3.66 -7.74 -6.47
N VAL A 308 4.10 -7.74 -7.71
CA VAL A 308 4.19 -8.94 -8.53
C VAL A 308 5.63 -9.23 -8.91
N ILE A 309 6.05 -10.45 -8.63
CA ILE A 309 7.31 -11.03 -9.10
C ILE A 309 6.96 -11.90 -10.32
N PRO A 310 7.47 -11.62 -11.52
CA PRO A 310 7.18 -12.45 -12.68
C PRO A 310 7.88 -13.79 -12.56
N PHE A 311 7.11 -14.87 -12.42
CA PHE A 311 7.62 -16.24 -12.51
C PHE A 311 7.35 -16.79 -13.92
N ASN A 312 8.39 -17.26 -14.58
CA ASN A 312 8.23 -18.07 -15.78
C ASN A 312 7.99 -19.53 -15.36
N GLN A 313 6.78 -20.05 -15.55
CA GLN A 313 6.43 -21.43 -15.19
C GLN A 313 7.27 -22.48 -15.94
N ASP A 314 7.77 -22.16 -17.14
CA ASP A 314 8.55 -23.08 -17.95
C ASP A 314 10.04 -23.07 -17.63
N ASN A 315 10.54 -22.08 -16.88
CA ASN A 315 11.96 -21.98 -16.55
C ASN A 315 12.18 -21.12 -15.30
N ALA A 316 11.96 -21.69 -14.14
CA ALA A 316 12.15 -21.01 -12.84
C ALA A 316 13.59 -20.46 -12.65
N ALA A 317 14.57 -20.97 -13.37
CA ALA A 317 15.98 -20.52 -13.34
C ALA A 317 16.25 -19.27 -14.19
N VAL A 318 15.27 -18.77 -14.94
CA VAL A 318 15.40 -17.62 -15.86
C VAL A 318 14.34 -16.54 -15.62
N SER A 319 13.51 -16.68 -14.57
CA SER A 319 12.61 -15.60 -14.19
C SER A 319 13.43 -14.38 -13.76
N GLY A 320 13.09 -13.22 -14.31
CA GLY A 320 13.75 -11.99 -13.94
C GLY A 320 13.69 -11.76 -12.42
N ASN A 321 14.75 -11.25 -11.87
CA ASN A 321 14.84 -10.86 -10.46
C ASN A 321 14.18 -9.49 -10.20
N ARG A 322 13.24 -9.06 -11.04
CA ARG A 322 12.50 -7.79 -10.87
C ARG A 322 11.18 -7.98 -10.14
N ILE A 323 10.83 -7.01 -9.35
CA ILE A 323 9.54 -6.89 -8.67
C ILE A 323 8.87 -5.59 -9.13
N PHE A 324 7.58 -5.66 -9.43
CA PHE A 324 6.78 -4.52 -9.85
C PHE A 324 5.80 -4.14 -8.75
N VAL A 325 5.91 -2.89 -8.29
CA VAL A 325 5.13 -2.34 -7.17
C VAL A 325 4.16 -1.29 -7.69
N PRO A 326 2.87 -1.61 -7.81
CA PRO A 326 1.86 -0.63 -8.15
C PRO A 326 1.56 0.26 -6.94
N MET A 327 1.59 1.58 -7.16
CA MET A 327 1.43 2.58 -6.10
C MET A 327 0.43 3.66 -6.53
N PHE A 328 -0.19 4.32 -5.56
CA PHE A 328 -1.11 5.44 -5.83
C PHE A 328 -1.14 6.44 -4.67
N VAL A 329 -1.64 7.64 -4.97
CA VAL A 329 -1.85 8.71 -3.99
C VAL A 329 -3.35 8.90 -3.80
N PRO A 330 -3.90 8.60 -2.62
CA PRO A 330 -5.28 8.93 -2.30
C PRO A 330 -5.52 10.44 -2.35
N ALA A 331 -6.66 10.87 -2.90
CA ALA A 331 -7.02 12.28 -3.01
C ALA A 331 -8.52 12.49 -2.76
N ALA A 332 -8.91 13.69 -2.34
CA ALA A 332 -10.32 14.06 -2.16
C ALA A 332 -10.99 14.48 -3.50
N GLU A 333 -10.55 13.91 -4.60
CA GLU A 333 -10.91 14.22 -5.97
C GLU A 333 -11.28 12.93 -6.72
N THR A 334 -11.90 13.06 -7.90
CA THR A 334 -12.35 11.91 -8.69
C THR A 334 -11.19 11.09 -9.27
N PHE A 335 -10.12 11.76 -9.75
CA PHE A 335 -8.95 11.12 -10.36
C PHE A 335 -7.82 11.02 -9.35
N TRP A 336 -7.46 9.78 -8.99
CA TRP A 336 -6.30 9.49 -8.17
C TRP A 336 -5.11 9.14 -9.04
N LYS A 337 -3.95 9.74 -8.73
CA LYS A 337 -2.71 9.47 -9.46
C LYS A 337 -2.08 8.18 -9.01
N GLY A 338 -1.67 7.37 -9.97
CA GLY A 338 -0.98 6.11 -9.78
C GLY A 338 0.38 6.06 -10.44
N ASN A 339 1.11 4.99 -10.17
CA ASN A 339 2.38 4.66 -10.80
C ASN A 339 2.68 3.17 -10.69
N LEU A 340 3.63 2.70 -11.48
CA LEU A 340 4.26 1.40 -11.34
C LEU A 340 5.76 1.59 -11.17
N LYS A 341 6.33 1.02 -10.11
CA LYS A 341 7.76 1.06 -9.83
C LYS A 341 8.41 -0.28 -10.09
N SER A 342 9.66 -0.30 -10.50
CA SER A 342 10.44 -1.51 -10.75
C SER A 342 11.70 -1.54 -9.87
N TYR A 343 11.85 -2.62 -9.10
CA TYR A 343 12.99 -2.88 -8.22
C TYR A 343 13.54 -4.28 -8.47
N THR A 344 14.66 -4.62 -7.82
CA THR A 344 15.26 -5.96 -7.89
C THR A 344 14.99 -6.71 -6.59
N ILE A 345 14.60 -7.99 -6.71
CA ILE A 345 14.55 -8.93 -5.59
C ILE A 345 15.71 -9.92 -5.70
N SER A 346 16.40 -10.14 -4.61
CA SER A 346 17.51 -11.08 -4.53
C SER A 346 17.60 -11.70 -3.14
N THR A 347 18.39 -12.71 -2.97
CA THR A 347 18.73 -13.26 -1.65
C THR A 347 20.18 -12.93 -1.31
N SER A 348 20.43 -12.53 -0.08
CA SER A 348 21.77 -12.28 0.45
C SER A 348 22.03 -13.18 1.65
N THR A 349 23.25 -13.71 1.77
CA THR A 349 23.65 -14.54 2.91
C THR A 349 24.64 -13.78 3.77
N THR A 350 24.25 -13.47 5.00
CA THR A 350 25.11 -12.82 6.00
C THR A 350 25.17 -13.67 7.25
N ASP A 351 26.37 -14.05 7.68
CA ASP A 351 26.62 -14.90 8.87
C ASP A 351 25.82 -16.22 8.94
N GLY A 352 25.48 -16.80 7.76
CA GLY A 352 24.74 -18.04 7.66
C GLY A 352 23.21 -17.87 7.63
N ASN A 353 22.70 -16.65 7.68
CA ASN A 353 21.28 -16.34 7.51
C ASN A 353 21.01 -15.83 6.09
N VAL A 354 19.99 -16.37 5.44
CA VAL A 354 19.49 -15.89 4.14
C VAL A 354 18.45 -14.80 4.40
N ALA A 355 18.66 -13.63 3.83
CA ALA A 355 17.68 -12.54 3.84
C ALA A 355 17.21 -12.25 2.41
N VAL A 356 15.94 -11.92 2.24
CA VAL A 356 15.43 -11.34 1.00
C VAL A 356 15.86 -9.88 0.95
N VAL A 357 16.56 -9.50 -0.12
CA VAL A 357 17.03 -8.13 -0.33
C VAL A 357 16.28 -7.53 -1.50
N LEU A 358 15.65 -6.41 -1.24
CA LEU A 358 14.97 -5.58 -2.24
C LEU A 358 15.89 -4.40 -2.59
N SER A 359 16.34 -4.34 -3.83
CA SER A 359 17.35 -3.36 -4.24
C SER A 359 16.84 -2.43 -5.33
N ASP A 360 17.32 -1.19 -5.28
CA ASP A 360 17.12 -0.17 -6.30
C ASP A 360 18.05 -0.36 -7.52
N ALA A 361 17.97 0.54 -8.49
CA ALA A 361 18.80 0.51 -9.70
C ALA A 361 20.30 0.70 -9.42
N ASP A 362 20.67 1.23 -8.28
CA ASP A 362 22.06 1.43 -7.84
C ASP A 362 22.56 0.28 -6.95
N GLY A 363 21.70 -0.69 -6.62
CA GLY A 363 22.00 -1.84 -5.77
C GLY A 363 21.88 -1.55 -4.26
N ASN A 364 21.27 -0.43 -3.88
CA ASN A 364 21.00 -0.12 -2.49
C ASN A 364 19.68 -0.76 -2.05
N ASN A 365 19.57 -1.09 -0.76
CA ASN A 365 18.31 -1.60 -0.21
C ASN A 365 17.23 -0.52 -0.27
N ILE A 366 16.02 -0.88 -0.72
CA ILE A 366 14.89 0.07 -0.86
C ILE A 366 14.05 0.22 0.41
N VAL A 367 14.25 -0.66 1.39
CA VAL A 367 13.55 -0.62 2.67
C VAL A 367 14.53 -0.64 3.83
N ASN A 368 14.16 0.00 4.94
CA ASN A 368 14.90 -0.10 6.21
C ASN A 368 14.54 -1.39 6.96
N GLU A 369 15.05 -1.55 8.19
CA GLU A 369 14.75 -2.69 9.06
C GLU A 369 13.27 -2.76 9.49
N SER A 370 12.54 -1.65 9.40
CA SER A 370 11.10 -1.55 9.63
C SER A 370 10.26 -1.74 8.35
N PHE A 371 10.88 -2.14 7.24
CA PHE A 371 10.27 -2.31 5.91
C PHE A 371 9.62 -1.05 5.33
N GLU A 372 10.05 0.12 5.78
CA GLU A 372 9.68 1.40 5.19
C GLU A 372 10.62 1.75 4.03
N PHE A 373 10.06 2.34 2.96
CA PHE A 373 10.88 2.79 1.83
C PHE A 373 11.89 3.86 2.27
N VAL A 374 13.14 3.64 1.86
CA VAL A 374 14.23 4.59 2.06
C VAL A 374 14.60 5.27 0.75
N GLU A 375 15.59 6.16 0.81
CA GLU A 375 16.15 6.83 -0.37
C GLU A 375 16.54 5.81 -1.44
N SER A 376 15.82 5.81 -2.57
CA SER A 376 15.93 4.78 -3.60
C SER A 376 15.71 5.38 -4.99
N ARG A 377 16.11 4.64 -6.02
CA ARG A 377 15.91 4.98 -7.42
C ARG A 377 15.33 3.78 -8.16
N ASP A 378 14.10 3.88 -8.66
CA ASP A 378 13.53 2.81 -9.47
C ASP A 378 14.32 2.55 -10.76
N HIS A 379 14.19 1.35 -11.34
CA HIS A 379 15.00 0.95 -12.51
C HIS A 379 14.75 1.79 -13.76
N TRP A 380 13.61 2.42 -13.89
CA TRP A 380 13.24 3.20 -15.07
C TRP A 380 13.62 4.68 -14.95
N LYS A 381 13.94 5.16 -13.73
CA LYS A 381 14.41 6.54 -13.53
C LYS A 381 15.89 6.67 -13.92
N PRO A 382 16.22 7.52 -14.90
CA PRO A 382 17.58 7.58 -15.43
C PRO A 382 18.63 8.14 -14.45
N SER A 383 18.24 8.99 -13.51
CA SER A 383 19.15 9.58 -12.51
C SER A 383 18.39 10.24 -11.35
N GLY A 384 19.04 10.34 -10.20
CA GLY A 384 18.47 10.90 -8.97
C GLY A 384 17.54 9.93 -8.28
N HIS A 385 17.30 10.12 -6.98
CA HIS A 385 16.40 9.29 -6.20
C HIS A 385 14.94 9.73 -6.37
N ASP A 386 14.01 8.84 -6.15
CA ASP A 386 12.56 9.09 -6.14
C ASP A 386 11.89 8.67 -4.84
N ASN A 387 12.64 8.04 -3.95
CA ASN A 387 12.24 7.67 -2.59
C ASN A 387 10.89 6.95 -2.54
N ALA A 388 10.63 6.11 -3.55
CA ALA A 388 9.34 5.45 -3.80
C ALA A 388 8.14 6.43 -3.90
N ASN A 389 8.37 7.72 -4.14
CA ASN A 389 7.31 8.69 -4.37
C ASN A 389 6.49 8.31 -5.63
N PRO A 390 5.19 8.05 -5.53
CA PRO A 390 4.38 7.69 -6.69
C PRO A 390 4.30 8.78 -7.76
N LEU A 391 4.57 10.04 -7.40
CA LEU A 391 4.52 11.19 -8.33
C LEU A 391 5.84 11.40 -9.08
N GLU A 392 6.90 10.62 -8.79
CA GLU A 392 8.20 10.74 -9.41
C GLU A 392 8.71 9.39 -9.92
N GLY A 393 9.48 9.36 -11.00
CA GLY A 393 10.03 8.12 -11.57
C GLY A 393 8.94 7.15 -12.04
N GLY A 394 9.28 5.86 -12.10
CA GLY A 394 8.36 4.80 -12.48
C GLY A 394 7.86 4.88 -13.92
N ALA A 395 6.90 4.02 -14.26
CA ALA A 395 6.30 3.97 -15.58
C ALA A 395 5.57 5.27 -15.96
N ALA A 396 4.92 5.94 -15.02
CA ALA A 396 4.21 7.19 -15.30
C ALA A 396 5.13 8.25 -15.89
N GLN A 397 6.38 8.39 -15.37
CA GLN A 397 7.33 9.33 -15.92
C GLN A 397 7.87 8.91 -17.31
N GLN A 398 7.89 7.62 -17.63
CA GLN A 398 8.34 7.13 -18.92
C GLN A 398 7.27 7.29 -20.01
N MET A 399 6.01 7.43 -19.66
CA MET A 399 4.91 7.64 -20.61
C MET A 399 5.07 8.94 -21.42
N THR A 400 5.72 9.96 -20.86
CA THR A 400 5.96 11.25 -21.55
C THR A 400 6.99 11.18 -22.68
N ALA A 401 7.83 10.15 -22.70
CA ALA A 401 8.98 10.09 -23.63
C ALA A 401 8.57 9.89 -25.09
N THR A 402 7.34 9.48 -25.40
CA THR A 402 6.89 9.16 -26.76
C THR A 402 6.13 10.30 -27.45
N GLY A 403 5.78 11.36 -26.74
CA GLY A 403 5.15 12.57 -27.28
C GLY A 403 3.65 12.47 -27.61
N HIS A 404 3.04 11.30 -27.59
CA HIS A 404 1.59 11.05 -27.64
C HIS A 404 1.31 9.61 -27.28
N ARG A 405 0.13 9.39 -26.74
CA ARG A 405 -0.33 8.06 -26.28
C ARG A 405 -0.89 7.22 -27.43
N ASN A 406 -0.52 5.95 -27.51
CA ASN A 406 -1.14 4.97 -28.41
C ASN A 406 -2.38 4.36 -27.74
N LEU A 407 -3.39 5.20 -27.49
CA LEU A 407 -4.62 4.76 -26.82
C LEU A 407 -5.65 4.26 -27.83
N PHE A 408 -6.10 3.01 -27.63
CA PHE A 408 -7.07 2.33 -28.47
C PHE A 408 -8.39 2.07 -27.77
N THR A 409 -9.44 1.85 -28.54
CA THR A 409 -10.78 1.47 -28.08
C THR A 409 -11.38 0.46 -29.04
N ASN A 410 -12.53 -0.14 -28.71
CA ASN A 410 -13.20 -1.15 -29.52
C ASN A 410 -14.38 -0.61 -30.35
N THR A 411 -14.27 0.62 -30.88
CA THR A 411 -15.32 1.23 -31.76
C THR A 411 -15.53 0.47 -33.07
N ASN A 412 -14.49 -0.21 -33.59
CA ASN A 412 -14.57 -1.10 -34.73
C ASN A 412 -13.97 -2.47 -34.38
N PRO A 413 -14.74 -3.38 -33.74
CA PRO A 413 -14.22 -4.67 -33.30
C PRO A 413 -13.82 -5.64 -34.43
N SER A 414 -14.11 -5.29 -35.69
CA SER A 414 -13.71 -6.08 -36.87
C SER A 414 -12.33 -5.72 -37.40
N ALA A 415 -11.67 -4.72 -36.83
CA ALA A 415 -10.33 -4.29 -37.20
C ALA A 415 -9.39 -4.48 -35.99
N ASP A 416 -8.09 -4.64 -36.26
CA ASP A 416 -7.08 -4.64 -35.22
C ASP A 416 -7.20 -3.38 -34.35
N LEU A 417 -6.90 -3.47 -33.04
CA LEU A 417 -7.01 -2.31 -32.15
C LEU A 417 -6.11 -1.16 -32.60
N SER A 418 -4.93 -1.45 -33.16
CA SER A 418 -4.01 -0.45 -33.71
C SER A 418 -4.52 0.27 -34.96
N HIS A 419 -5.63 -0.19 -35.54
CA HIS A 419 -6.23 0.46 -36.71
C HIS A 419 -6.78 1.86 -36.37
N ALA A 420 -6.68 2.80 -37.32
CA ALA A 420 -7.11 4.21 -37.09
C ALA A 420 -8.55 4.35 -36.61
N THR A 421 -9.45 3.43 -36.98
CA THR A 421 -10.86 3.42 -36.52
C THR A 421 -11.06 3.00 -35.06
N ASN A 422 -10.03 2.51 -34.40
CA ASN A 422 -10.04 2.14 -32.98
C ASN A 422 -9.16 3.06 -32.14
N ARG A 423 -8.54 4.08 -32.72
CA ARG A 423 -7.72 5.03 -31.99
C ARG A 423 -8.60 6.03 -31.23
N VAL A 424 -8.30 6.27 -29.95
CA VAL A 424 -8.92 7.35 -29.17
C VAL A 424 -8.21 8.65 -29.55
N HIS A 425 -8.64 9.27 -30.63
CA HIS A 425 -8.04 10.47 -31.20
C HIS A 425 -9.09 11.30 -31.96
N ARG A 426 -8.87 12.63 -32.07
CA ARG A 426 -9.80 13.54 -32.74
C ARG A 426 -10.10 13.17 -34.20
N ASP A 427 -9.17 12.54 -34.90
CA ASP A 427 -9.33 12.12 -36.31
C ASP A 427 -10.17 10.85 -36.49
N ASN A 428 -10.60 10.21 -35.40
CA ASN A 428 -11.47 9.05 -35.43
C ASN A 428 -12.94 9.44 -35.29
N ASP A 429 -13.64 9.55 -36.41
CA ASP A 429 -15.07 9.91 -36.43
C ASP A 429 -15.98 8.84 -35.82
N LEU A 430 -15.49 7.62 -35.58
CA LEU A 430 -16.25 6.56 -34.90
C LEU A 430 -16.35 6.79 -33.38
N VAL A 431 -15.44 7.56 -32.79
CA VAL A 431 -15.61 8.08 -31.42
C VAL A 431 -16.55 9.26 -31.48
N THR A 432 -17.82 9.02 -31.29
CA THR A 432 -18.89 10.00 -31.46
C THR A 432 -19.04 10.95 -30.26
N HIS A 433 -19.70 12.08 -30.45
CA HIS A 433 -20.09 13.01 -29.37
C HIS A 433 -20.90 12.32 -28.28
N ALA A 434 -21.83 11.44 -28.66
CA ALA A 434 -22.66 10.68 -27.71
C ALA A 434 -21.86 9.75 -26.82
N MET A 435 -20.78 9.12 -27.34
CA MET A 435 -19.88 8.28 -26.55
C MET A 435 -19.13 9.08 -25.49
N LEU A 436 -18.83 10.34 -25.76
CA LEU A 436 -18.13 11.25 -24.84
C LEU A 436 -19.09 12.08 -23.96
N GLY A 437 -20.40 11.89 -24.09
CA GLY A 437 -21.40 12.62 -23.32
C GLY A 437 -21.51 14.12 -23.66
N VAL A 438 -21.02 14.54 -24.84
CA VAL A 438 -21.09 15.93 -25.30
C VAL A 438 -22.17 16.14 -26.35
N ALA A 439 -22.59 17.39 -26.57
CA ALA A 439 -23.64 17.70 -27.56
C ALA A 439 -23.18 17.40 -28.99
N ASP A 440 -24.10 16.95 -29.85
CA ASP A 440 -23.81 16.44 -31.21
C ASP A 440 -23.14 17.49 -32.15
N ASP A 441 -23.20 18.75 -31.83
CA ASP A 441 -22.62 19.85 -32.60
C ASP A 441 -21.42 20.54 -31.91
N ASP A 442 -20.95 19.98 -30.80
CA ASP A 442 -19.83 20.53 -30.02
C ASP A 442 -18.50 19.81 -30.32
N ASP A 443 -18.00 19.99 -31.55
CA ASP A 443 -16.70 19.49 -31.96
C ASP A 443 -15.55 20.01 -31.08
N VAL A 444 -15.69 21.19 -30.48
CA VAL A 444 -14.67 21.79 -29.63
C VAL A 444 -14.55 21.01 -28.33
N ALA A 445 -15.66 20.69 -27.67
CA ALA A 445 -15.68 19.91 -26.46
C ALA A 445 -15.21 18.47 -26.72
N ARG A 446 -15.72 17.83 -27.79
CA ARG A 446 -15.29 16.49 -28.22
C ARG A 446 -13.77 16.41 -28.40
N ASN A 447 -13.22 17.29 -29.21
CA ASN A 447 -11.80 17.30 -29.52
C ASN A 447 -10.93 17.62 -28.28
N ALA A 448 -11.40 18.52 -27.42
CA ALA A 448 -10.68 18.84 -26.19
C ALA A 448 -10.61 17.66 -25.20
N LEU A 449 -11.60 16.77 -25.15
CA LEU A 449 -11.56 15.55 -24.34
C LEU A 449 -10.60 14.52 -24.95
N LEU A 450 -10.65 14.33 -26.26
CA LEU A 450 -9.79 13.38 -26.97
C LEU A 450 -8.33 13.79 -26.94
N ASP A 451 -8.04 15.08 -27.08
CA ASP A 451 -6.67 15.62 -26.98
C ASP A 451 -6.11 15.43 -25.57
N TRP A 452 -6.95 15.67 -24.53
CA TRP A 452 -6.55 15.53 -23.13
C TRP A 452 -6.15 14.07 -22.82
N ILE A 453 -6.98 13.10 -23.18
CA ILE A 453 -6.72 11.67 -22.84
C ILE A 453 -5.61 11.05 -23.72
N SER A 454 -5.39 11.56 -24.94
CA SER A 454 -4.37 11.06 -25.86
C SER A 454 -3.01 11.75 -25.73
N TRP A 455 -2.89 12.78 -24.88
CA TRP A 455 -1.66 13.54 -24.64
C TRP A 455 -0.98 14.08 -25.91
N ASP A 456 -1.73 14.58 -26.88
CA ASP A 456 -1.10 15.13 -28.08
C ASP A 456 -0.54 16.55 -27.80
N PRO A 457 0.78 16.71 -27.60
CA PRO A 457 1.37 17.98 -27.20
C PRO A 457 1.27 19.05 -28.28
N SER A 458 1.02 18.66 -29.53
CA SER A 458 0.81 19.58 -30.65
C SER A 458 -0.55 20.25 -30.61
N LEU A 459 -1.48 19.71 -29.84
CA LEU A 459 -2.90 20.07 -29.81
C LEU A 459 -3.34 20.60 -28.45
N ILE A 460 -2.64 20.25 -27.38
CA ILE A 460 -2.96 20.67 -26.01
C ILE A 460 -2.24 21.98 -25.70
N GLY A 461 -3.01 23.05 -25.47
CA GLY A 461 -2.45 24.31 -24.95
C GLY A 461 -2.13 24.26 -23.45
N ASP A 462 -2.46 23.16 -22.77
CA ASP A 462 -2.25 22.89 -21.34
C ASP A 462 -1.79 21.43 -21.17
N ALA A 463 -0.56 21.24 -20.72
CA ALA A 463 0.09 19.92 -20.56
C ALA A 463 -0.31 19.20 -19.26
N SER A 464 -1.50 19.46 -18.70
CA SER A 464 -1.88 19.07 -17.34
C SER A 464 -2.09 17.56 -17.09
N HIS A 465 -2.09 16.71 -18.13
CA HIS A 465 -2.29 15.27 -17.98
C HIS A 465 -1.14 14.43 -18.55
N GLU A 466 -0.12 15.05 -19.12
CA GLU A 466 1.06 14.35 -19.65
C GLU A 466 1.84 13.69 -18.51
N GLY A 467 2.06 12.37 -18.64
CA GLY A 467 2.79 11.60 -17.63
C GLY A 467 2.00 11.27 -16.37
N GLU A 468 0.69 11.44 -16.37
CA GLU A 468 -0.19 11.00 -15.29
C GLU A 468 -0.79 9.63 -15.63
N MET A 469 -0.75 8.70 -14.69
CA MET A 469 -1.37 7.39 -14.74
C MET A 469 -2.49 7.32 -13.73
N GLY A 470 -3.60 6.67 -14.05
CA GLY A 470 -4.67 6.37 -13.09
C GLY A 470 -4.22 5.42 -11.99
N ALA A 471 -4.82 5.50 -10.82
CA ALA A 471 -4.48 4.66 -9.68
C ALA A 471 -4.79 3.18 -9.91
N PRO A 472 -3.86 2.25 -9.67
CA PRO A 472 -4.13 0.81 -9.61
C PRO A 472 -4.66 0.44 -8.22
N LEU A 473 -5.95 0.74 -7.93
CA LEU A 473 -6.54 0.68 -6.59
C LEU A 473 -6.59 -0.75 -6.01
N HIS A 474 -7.04 -1.74 -6.81
CA HIS A 474 -7.17 -3.14 -6.40
C HIS A 474 -6.53 -4.11 -7.40
N THR A 475 -5.98 -3.59 -8.48
CA THR A 475 -5.42 -4.36 -9.57
C THR A 475 -4.00 -4.80 -9.25
N GLN A 476 -3.64 -5.95 -9.79
CA GLN A 476 -2.26 -6.44 -9.79
C GLN A 476 -1.73 -6.42 -11.22
N PRO A 477 -0.48 -6.02 -11.45
CA PRO A 477 0.13 -6.14 -12.75
C PRO A 477 0.26 -7.61 -13.16
N ALA A 478 0.17 -7.89 -14.46
CA ALA A 478 0.43 -9.20 -15.02
C ALA A 478 1.50 -9.11 -16.10
N VAL A 479 2.44 -10.06 -16.10
CA VAL A 479 3.55 -10.07 -17.07
C VAL A 479 3.32 -11.14 -18.13
N MET A 480 3.44 -10.77 -19.39
CA MET A 480 3.41 -11.70 -20.53
C MET A 480 4.76 -11.69 -21.23
N ASN A 481 5.32 -12.88 -21.39
CA ASN A 481 6.65 -13.05 -21.97
C ASN A 481 6.56 -13.07 -23.51
N TYR A 482 7.48 -12.35 -24.17
CA TYR A 482 7.65 -12.36 -25.62
C TYR A 482 9.13 -12.48 -25.99
N ASN A 483 9.40 -13.06 -27.15
CA ASN A 483 10.79 -13.15 -27.64
C ASN A 483 11.48 -11.79 -27.84
N ALA A 484 10.71 -10.72 -27.95
CA ALA A 484 11.20 -9.33 -28.18
C ALA A 484 11.19 -8.46 -26.92
N GLY A 485 11.12 -9.06 -25.74
CA GLY A 485 11.00 -8.38 -24.43
C GLY A 485 9.58 -8.43 -23.86
N ASP A 486 9.49 -8.53 -22.56
CA ASP A 486 8.25 -8.78 -21.85
C ASP A 486 7.36 -7.52 -21.76
N ILE A 487 6.07 -7.72 -21.57
CA ILE A 487 5.08 -6.64 -21.34
C ILE A 487 4.44 -6.84 -19.99
N ILE A 488 4.35 -5.75 -19.24
CA ILE A 488 3.57 -5.63 -18.03
C ILE A 488 2.23 -5.01 -18.39
N PHE A 489 1.15 -5.72 -18.08
CA PHE A 489 -0.21 -5.21 -18.21
C PHE A 489 -0.71 -4.72 -16.86
N LEU A 490 -1.26 -3.49 -16.82
CA LEU A 490 -1.76 -2.87 -15.60
C LEU A 490 -3.09 -2.16 -15.87
N PRO A 491 -4.21 -2.67 -15.35
CA PRO A 491 -5.48 -1.93 -15.36
C PRO A 491 -5.47 -0.80 -14.33
N THR A 492 -6.14 0.31 -14.65
CA THR A 492 -6.16 1.50 -13.80
C THR A 492 -7.57 2.06 -13.59
N SER A 493 -7.73 2.85 -12.54
CA SER A 493 -8.96 3.57 -12.23
C SER A 493 -9.34 4.63 -13.28
N GLU A 494 -8.40 5.04 -14.13
CA GLU A 494 -8.68 5.87 -15.31
C GLU A 494 -9.59 5.16 -16.33
N GLY A 495 -9.73 3.85 -16.24
CA GLY A 495 -10.46 3.03 -17.19
C GLY A 495 -9.58 2.53 -18.33
N VAL A 496 -8.29 2.49 -18.13
CA VAL A 496 -7.28 2.13 -19.12
C VAL A 496 -6.54 0.87 -18.68
N LEU A 497 -6.35 -0.07 -19.63
CA LEU A 497 -5.39 -1.15 -19.52
C LEU A 497 -4.09 -0.70 -20.19
N GLU A 498 -3.05 -0.52 -19.37
CA GLU A 498 -1.71 -0.14 -19.81
C GLU A 498 -0.93 -1.38 -20.28
N ALA A 499 -0.19 -1.26 -21.37
CA ALA A 499 0.78 -2.25 -21.84
C ALA A 499 2.18 -1.60 -21.80
N ILE A 500 2.95 -1.94 -20.79
CA ILE A 500 4.21 -1.30 -20.42
C ILE A 500 5.37 -2.23 -20.78
N ASP A 501 6.37 -1.70 -21.49
CA ASP A 501 7.61 -2.42 -21.78
C ASP A 501 8.41 -2.65 -20.49
N GLU A 502 8.71 -3.89 -20.18
CA GLU A 502 9.36 -4.30 -18.92
C GLU A 502 10.75 -3.69 -18.76
N GLU A 503 11.52 -3.57 -19.85
CA GLU A 503 12.90 -3.10 -19.81
C GLU A 503 12.96 -1.57 -19.57
N THR A 504 12.06 -0.82 -20.21
CA THR A 504 12.13 0.65 -20.27
C THR A 504 11.10 1.38 -19.42
N GLY A 505 10.02 0.71 -18.99
CA GLY A 505 8.88 1.32 -18.32
C GLY A 505 7.97 2.15 -19.25
N ALA A 506 8.26 2.19 -20.55
CA ALA A 506 7.50 2.98 -21.51
C ALA A 506 6.17 2.32 -21.87
N GLU A 507 5.10 3.10 -22.01
CA GLU A 507 3.84 2.62 -22.57
C GLU A 507 4.04 2.28 -24.06
N LEU A 508 3.78 1.03 -24.44
CA LEU A 508 3.77 0.61 -25.84
C LEU A 508 2.43 0.93 -26.50
N TRP A 509 1.37 0.63 -25.80
CA TRP A 509 -0.01 0.95 -26.16
C TRP A 509 -0.91 0.86 -24.92
N ALA A 510 -2.10 1.42 -25.01
CA ALA A 510 -3.11 1.36 -23.98
C ALA A 510 -4.49 1.08 -24.57
N PHE A 511 -5.40 0.50 -23.79
CA PHE A 511 -6.77 0.18 -24.21
C PHE A 511 -7.79 0.74 -23.22
N MET A 512 -8.73 1.56 -23.72
CA MET A 512 -9.91 2.03 -22.98
C MET A 512 -11.17 1.47 -23.68
N PRO A 513 -12.00 0.67 -22.98
CA PRO A 513 -13.27 0.21 -23.55
C PRO A 513 -14.16 1.37 -24.00
N SER A 514 -14.88 1.18 -25.11
CA SER A 514 -15.79 2.21 -25.62
C SER A 514 -16.90 2.61 -24.64
N ASP A 515 -17.25 1.73 -23.71
CA ASP A 515 -18.24 1.97 -22.66
C ASP A 515 -17.77 2.99 -21.61
N LEU A 516 -16.43 3.18 -21.47
CA LEU A 516 -15.81 4.12 -20.52
C LEU A 516 -15.43 5.48 -21.16
N LEU A 517 -15.60 5.66 -22.48
CA LEU A 517 -15.28 6.93 -23.12
C LEU A 517 -16.08 8.12 -22.57
N GLY A 518 -17.29 7.87 -22.05
CA GLY A 518 -18.13 8.88 -21.41
C GLY A 518 -17.56 9.44 -20.11
N ASP A 519 -16.64 8.72 -19.46
CA ASP A 519 -16.06 9.09 -18.17
C ASP A 519 -14.91 10.09 -18.32
N ILE A 520 -14.35 10.24 -19.52
CA ILE A 520 -13.22 11.16 -19.79
C ILE A 520 -13.52 12.58 -19.34
N GLN A 521 -14.77 13.06 -19.50
CA GLN A 521 -15.17 14.39 -19.04
C GLN A 521 -15.12 14.52 -17.51
N THR A 522 -15.54 13.48 -16.79
CA THR A 522 -15.53 13.43 -15.32
C THR A 522 -14.11 13.41 -14.80
N LEU A 523 -13.25 12.58 -15.39
CA LEU A 523 -11.82 12.48 -15.05
C LEU A 523 -11.10 13.81 -15.30
N ARG A 524 -11.31 14.43 -16.46
CA ARG A 524 -10.71 15.71 -16.81
C ARG A 524 -11.14 16.85 -15.89
N ASN A 525 -12.41 16.88 -15.48
CA ASN A 525 -12.91 17.90 -14.56
C ASN A 525 -12.35 17.74 -13.16
N ASN A 526 -11.98 16.54 -12.77
CA ASN A 526 -11.38 16.16 -11.50
C ASN A 526 -12.02 16.88 -10.29
N ASN A 527 -13.34 16.85 -10.21
CA ASN A 527 -14.08 17.51 -9.14
C ASN A 527 -13.86 16.81 -7.80
N PRO A 528 -13.97 17.54 -6.69
CA PRO A 528 -13.99 16.91 -5.37
C PRO A 528 -15.04 15.80 -5.29
N ALA A 529 -14.63 14.64 -4.81
CA ALA A 529 -15.47 13.45 -4.68
C ALA A 529 -15.14 12.70 -3.38
N SER A 530 -16.15 12.07 -2.80
CA SER A 530 -15.98 11.21 -1.63
C SER A 530 -15.46 9.79 -1.98
N ILE A 531 -15.49 9.43 -3.26
CA ILE A 531 -14.98 8.16 -3.79
C ILE A 531 -14.29 8.43 -5.13
N PRO A 532 -13.21 7.70 -5.47
CA PRO A 532 -12.54 7.83 -6.75
C PRO A 532 -13.38 7.26 -7.89
N HIS A 533 -12.97 7.53 -9.11
CA HIS A 533 -13.44 6.78 -10.28
C HIS A 533 -12.80 5.39 -10.29
N TYR A 534 -13.57 4.34 -10.62
CA TYR A 534 -13.09 2.97 -10.59
C TYR A 534 -12.63 2.42 -11.94
N GLY A 535 -13.22 2.82 -13.05
CA GLY A 535 -12.82 2.45 -14.40
C GLY A 535 -12.57 0.96 -14.62
N LEU A 536 -11.32 0.55 -14.90
CA LEU A 536 -10.86 -0.83 -15.01
C LEU A 536 -10.11 -1.27 -13.73
N ASP A 537 -10.77 -1.18 -12.58
CA ASP A 537 -10.20 -1.58 -11.29
C ASP A 537 -10.38 -3.09 -11.00
N GLY A 538 -10.69 -3.89 -12.01
CA GLY A 538 -10.98 -5.30 -11.87
C GLY A 538 -9.77 -6.22 -12.08
N PRO A 539 -9.96 -7.52 -11.82
CA PRO A 539 -8.93 -8.52 -11.97
C PRO A 539 -8.47 -8.67 -13.42
N LEU A 540 -7.18 -8.95 -13.60
CA LEU A 540 -6.54 -9.21 -14.88
C LEU A 540 -5.99 -10.63 -14.92
N THR A 541 -6.23 -11.35 -16.01
CA THR A 541 -5.59 -12.63 -16.32
C THR A 541 -4.96 -12.56 -17.70
N VAL A 542 -3.68 -12.96 -17.80
CA VAL A 542 -2.98 -13.19 -19.07
C VAL A 542 -2.61 -14.67 -19.17
N TYR A 543 -2.76 -15.25 -20.37
CA TYR A 543 -2.55 -16.69 -20.56
C TYR A 543 -2.23 -17.02 -22.04
N GLU A 544 -1.76 -18.24 -22.28
CA GLU A 544 -1.53 -18.77 -23.63
C GLU A 544 -2.45 -19.95 -23.89
N THR A 545 -3.10 -19.96 -25.02
CA THR A 545 -3.94 -21.06 -25.49
C THR A 545 -3.87 -21.19 -27.00
N ASN A 546 -3.73 -22.42 -27.54
CA ASN A 546 -3.67 -22.70 -28.96
C ASN A 546 -2.67 -21.84 -29.78
N GLY A 547 -1.58 -21.40 -29.15
CA GLY A 547 -0.56 -20.54 -29.76
C GLY A 547 -0.91 -19.06 -29.78
N HIS A 548 -2.01 -18.64 -29.14
CA HIS A 548 -2.38 -17.26 -28.91
C HIS A 548 -2.07 -16.83 -27.48
N LYS A 549 -1.62 -15.59 -27.34
CA LYS A 549 -1.48 -14.90 -26.04
C LYS A 549 -2.73 -14.04 -25.81
N MET A 550 -3.37 -14.22 -24.68
CA MET A 550 -4.66 -13.62 -24.38
C MET A 550 -4.59 -12.80 -23.10
N ALA A 551 -5.41 -11.74 -23.02
CA ALA A 551 -5.66 -10.97 -21.81
C ALA A 551 -7.16 -10.84 -21.60
N ILE A 552 -7.62 -10.98 -20.36
CA ILE A 552 -9.00 -10.69 -19.94
C ILE A 552 -8.97 -9.82 -18.69
N VAL A 553 -9.68 -8.70 -18.72
CA VAL A 553 -9.74 -7.71 -17.65
C VAL A 553 -11.17 -7.42 -17.23
N GLY A 554 -11.41 -7.37 -15.92
CA GLY A 554 -12.68 -6.98 -15.30
C GLY A 554 -12.72 -5.51 -14.91
N MET A 555 -13.82 -5.10 -14.29
CA MET A 555 -14.06 -3.72 -13.88
C MET A 555 -14.24 -3.57 -12.36
N ARG A 556 -14.51 -4.66 -11.64
CA ARG A 556 -14.83 -4.63 -10.21
C ARG A 556 -15.96 -3.62 -9.93
N ARG A 557 -15.78 -2.61 -9.05
CA ARG A 557 -16.77 -1.56 -8.81
C ARG A 557 -17.04 -0.67 -10.04
N GLY A 558 -16.13 -0.63 -11.01
CA GLY A 558 -16.32 0.13 -12.26
C GLY A 558 -17.41 -0.43 -13.19
N GLY A 559 -17.82 -1.70 -13.03
CA GLY A 559 -18.87 -2.25 -13.88
C GLY A 559 -19.03 -3.77 -13.87
N ARG A 560 -19.80 -4.23 -14.87
CA ARG A 560 -20.25 -5.63 -14.99
C ARG A 560 -19.71 -6.33 -16.26
N ASN A 561 -18.64 -5.81 -16.84
CA ASN A 561 -18.08 -6.36 -18.07
C ASN A 561 -16.71 -6.99 -17.78
N TYR A 562 -16.38 -8.06 -18.54
CA TYR A 562 -15.00 -8.44 -18.82
C TYR A 562 -14.68 -8.12 -20.26
N TYR A 563 -13.48 -7.63 -20.53
CA TYR A 563 -12.99 -7.35 -21.89
C TYR A 563 -11.86 -8.30 -22.21
N MET A 564 -11.96 -8.96 -23.37
CA MET A 564 -11.02 -9.97 -23.82
C MET A 564 -10.25 -9.49 -25.03
N LEU A 565 -8.92 -9.59 -24.99
CA LEU A 565 -7.98 -9.15 -26.02
C LEU A 565 -7.09 -10.31 -26.44
N ASP A 566 -6.82 -10.42 -27.75
CA ASP A 566 -5.69 -11.20 -28.28
C ASP A 566 -4.46 -10.27 -28.33
N ILE A 567 -3.48 -10.62 -27.54
CA ILE A 567 -2.22 -9.87 -27.37
C ILE A 567 -1.03 -10.64 -27.97
N THR A 568 -1.27 -11.58 -28.87
CA THR A 568 -0.24 -12.40 -29.52
C THR A 568 0.80 -11.53 -30.22
N ASP A 569 0.36 -10.51 -30.94
CA ASP A 569 1.26 -9.48 -31.48
C ASP A 569 1.53 -8.42 -30.39
N ARG A 570 2.79 -8.33 -29.99
CA ARG A 570 3.26 -7.44 -28.90
C ARG A 570 2.86 -5.98 -29.09
N LEU A 571 2.76 -5.49 -30.33
CA LEU A 571 2.51 -4.08 -30.65
C LEU A 571 1.15 -3.84 -31.32
N ASN A 572 0.48 -4.89 -31.79
CA ASN A 572 -0.78 -4.79 -32.51
C ASN A 572 -1.83 -5.74 -31.91
N PRO A 573 -2.38 -5.44 -30.71
CA PRO A 573 -3.41 -6.26 -30.09
C PRO A 573 -4.70 -6.23 -30.89
N SER A 574 -5.55 -7.23 -30.66
CA SER A 574 -6.89 -7.32 -31.27
C SER A 574 -7.95 -7.45 -30.18
N PHE A 575 -9.09 -6.81 -30.37
CA PHE A 575 -10.24 -6.97 -29.50
C PHE A 575 -11.01 -8.27 -29.86
N VAL A 576 -11.24 -9.11 -28.86
CA VAL A 576 -11.95 -10.38 -29.06
C VAL A 576 -13.45 -10.20 -28.78
N THR A 577 -13.79 -9.89 -27.54
CA THR A 577 -15.20 -9.78 -27.13
C THR A 577 -15.36 -9.03 -25.81
N THR A 578 -16.60 -8.59 -25.53
CA THR A 578 -17.08 -8.22 -24.20
C THR A 578 -17.92 -9.34 -23.62
N ILE A 579 -17.55 -9.87 -22.46
CA ILE A 579 -18.29 -10.88 -21.72
C ILE A 579 -19.16 -10.17 -20.68
N ASN A 580 -20.48 -10.27 -20.85
CA ASN A 580 -21.47 -9.62 -19.97
C ASN A 580 -22.83 -10.32 -20.01
N SER A 581 -23.84 -9.71 -19.42
CA SER A 581 -25.20 -10.26 -19.38
C SER A 581 -25.83 -10.46 -20.76
N ALA A 582 -25.48 -9.64 -21.76
CA ALA A 582 -25.95 -9.79 -23.14
C ALA A 582 -25.34 -11.02 -23.84
N ALA A 583 -24.19 -11.49 -23.37
CA ALA A 583 -23.56 -12.73 -23.81
C ALA A 583 -24.16 -14.01 -23.18
N GLY A 584 -25.27 -13.91 -22.46
CA GLY A 584 -25.95 -15.03 -21.77
C GLY A 584 -25.64 -15.18 -20.28
N LEU A 585 -24.77 -14.33 -19.72
CA LEU A 585 -24.39 -14.38 -18.30
C LEU A 585 -25.37 -13.55 -17.46
N HIS A 586 -26.64 -13.98 -17.40
CA HIS A 586 -27.76 -13.17 -16.89
C HIS A 586 -27.67 -12.79 -15.41
N ARG A 587 -26.83 -13.49 -14.62
CA ARG A 587 -26.59 -13.22 -13.20
C ARG A 587 -25.21 -12.60 -12.95
N LEU A 588 -24.54 -12.10 -13.97
CA LEU A 588 -23.27 -11.42 -13.82
C LEU A 588 -23.50 -10.07 -13.13
N GLY A 589 -22.94 -9.90 -11.94
CA GLY A 589 -22.84 -8.66 -11.18
C GLY A 589 -21.58 -7.87 -11.51
N GLN A 590 -21.14 -7.03 -10.59
CA GLN A 590 -19.84 -6.36 -10.70
C GLN A 590 -18.71 -7.41 -10.77
N THR A 591 -17.76 -7.22 -11.69
CA THR A 591 -16.76 -8.23 -12.06
C THR A 591 -15.56 -8.27 -11.11
N TRP A 592 -15.81 -8.77 -9.88
CA TRP A 592 -14.80 -8.88 -8.82
C TRP A 592 -13.97 -10.17 -8.91
N SER A 593 -14.57 -11.28 -9.36
CA SER A 593 -13.91 -12.59 -9.43
C SER A 593 -12.94 -12.66 -10.60
N LYS A 594 -11.69 -13.09 -10.35
CA LYS A 594 -10.65 -13.25 -11.37
C LYS A 594 -10.98 -14.43 -12.28
N PRO A 595 -11.03 -14.25 -13.62
CA PRO A 595 -11.13 -15.36 -14.55
C PRO A 595 -9.89 -16.26 -14.47
N LEU A 596 -10.10 -17.52 -14.13
CA LEU A 596 -9.04 -18.53 -14.05
C LEU A 596 -8.93 -19.27 -15.38
N PHE A 597 -7.74 -19.30 -15.96
CA PHE A 597 -7.44 -20.13 -17.13
C PHE A 597 -7.18 -21.56 -16.66
N LEU A 598 -7.98 -22.51 -17.14
CA LEU A 598 -7.96 -23.91 -16.72
C LEU A 598 -8.17 -24.84 -17.89
N THR A 599 -7.61 -26.06 -17.78
CA THR A 599 -7.95 -27.16 -18.66
C THR A 599 -8.88 -28.12 -17.92
N MET A 600 -10.05 -28.44 -18.48
CA MET A 600 -11.02 -29.34 -17.86
C MET A 600 -11.86 -30.14 -18.85
N GLU A 601 -12.36 -31.30 -18.41
CA GLU A 601 -13.37 -32.09 -19.17
C GLU A 601 -14.77 -31.48 -18.95
N ILE A 602 -15.54 -31.37 -20.03
CA ILE A 602 -16.91 -30.85 -19.95
C ILE A 602 -17.86 -31.83 -20.63
N ALA A 603 -18.83 -32.36 -19.87
CA ALA A 603 -19.93 -33.19 -20.37
C ALA A 603 -19.50 -34.36 -21.27
N GLY A 604 -18.46 -35.10 -20.92
CA GLY A 604 -17.97 -36.28 -21.65
C GLY A 604 -17.20 -35.95 -22.93
N ALA A 605 -16.81 -34.68 -23.14
CA ALA A 605 -15.90 -34.27 -24.19
C ALA A 605 -14.45 -34.39 -23.70
N SER A 606 -13.48 -34.43 -24.63
CA SER A 606 -12.06 -34.30 -24.29
C SER A 606 -11.79 -32.97 -23.57
N ALA A 607 -10.77 -32.96 -22.73
CA ALA A 607 -10.32 -31.77 -22.02
C ALA A 607 -10.06 -30.60 -22.98
N ARG A 608 -10.43 -29.41 -22.55
CA ARG A 608 -10.31 -28.16 -23.32
C ARG A 608 -9.96 -27.00 -22.39
N ASP A 609 -9.39 -25.97 -23.00
CA ASP A 609 -9.02 -24.74 -22.32
C ASP A 609 -10.25 -23.82 -22.13
N VAL A 610 -10.46 -23.38 -20.92
CA VAL A 610 -11.60 -22.53 -20.51
C VAL A 610 -11.17 -21.42 -19.55
N LEU A 611 -12.02 -20.42 -19.43
CA LEU A 611 -11.98 -19.46 -18.33
C LEU A 611 -13.14 -19.75 -17.38
N VAL A 612 -12.83 -19.74 -16.07
CA VAL A 612 -13.82 -19.98 -15.01
C VAL A 612 -13.80 -18.83 -14.01
N PHE A 613 -14.96 -18.28 -13.66
CA PHE A 613 -15.08 -17.18 -12.70
C PHE A 613 -16.45 -17.18 -12.00
N GLY A 614 -16.49 -16.55 -10.82
CA GLY A 614 -17.71 -16.28 -10.09
C GLY A 614 -18.54 -15.18 -10.75
N GLY A 615 -19.85 -15.16 -10.45
CA GLY A 615 -20.76 -14.14 -10.98
C GLY A 615 -20.47 -12.72 -10.44
N GLY A 616 -19.61 -12.59 -9.45
CA GLY A 616 -19.15 -11.32 -8.92
C GLY A 616 -20.00 -10.79 -7.75
N TYR A 617 -20.11 -9.47 -7.63
CA TYR A 617 -20.70 -8.79 -6.50
C TYR A 617 -22.03 -8.08 -6.89
N ASP A 618 -23.03 -8.20 -6.01
CA ASP A 618 -24.27 -7.44 -6.12
C ASP A 618 -24.14 -6.15 -5.27
N PRO A 619 -24.15 -4.93 -5.87
CA PRO A 619 -24.00 -3.70 -5.12
C PRO A 619 -25.16 -3.41 -4.15
N ASP A 620 -26.31 -4.10 -4.26
CA ASP A 620 -27.37 -4.00 -3.26
C ASP A 620 -26.90 -4.44 -1.86
N GLN A 621 -25.84 -5.27 -1.80
CA GLN A 621 -25.19 -5.71 -0.56
C GLN A 621 -24.48 -4.60 0.22
N ASP A 622 -24.15 -3.47 -0.40
CA ASP A 622 -23.52 -2.31 0.29
C ASP A 622 -24.48 -1.68 1.31
N ASN A 623 -25.80 -1.89 1.12
CA ASN A 623 -26.85 -1.35 2.01
C ASN A 623 -27.30 -2.35 3.08
N GLU A 624 -26.75 -3.55 3.12
CA GLU A 624 -27.18 -4.66 3.98
C GLU A 624 -26.37 -4.69 5.29
N SER A 625 -27.04 -4.73 6.41
CA SER A 625 -26.43 -4.82 7.74
C SER A 625 -26.80 -6.13 8.45
N GLY A 626 -25.82 -7.01 8.67
CA GLY A 626 -25.90 -8.14 9.62
C GLY A 626 -26.91 -9.25 9.29
N THR A 627 -27.86 -9.05 8.39
CA THR A 627 -28.87 -10.03 7.99
C THR A 627 -28.63 -10.47 6.55
N ARG A 628 -28.60 -11.77 6.33
CA ARG A 628 -28.41 -12.33 4.98
C ARG A 628 -29.70 -12.21 4.16
N THR A 629 -29.58 -11.63 2.97
CA THR A 629 -30.60 -11.56 1.93
C THR A 629 -30.17 -12.32 0.68
N ASP A 630 -31.10 -12.64 -0.20
CA ASP A 630 -30.79 -13.28 -1.49
C ASP A 630 -30.41 -12.19 -2.51
N ASP A 631 -29.34 -12.41 -3.27
CA ASP A 631 -28.86 -11.49 -4.31
C ASP A 631 -29.60 -11.71 -5.63
N ASN A 632 -29.75 -10.64 -6.39
CA ASN A 632 -30.35 -10.68 -7.73
C ASN A 632 -29.31 -11.00 -8.81
N GLU A 633 -28.06 -10.68 -8.58
CA GLU A 633 -26.90 -10.91 -9.46
C GLU A 633 -25.68 -11.41 -8.64
N GLY A 634 -24.61 -11.79 -9.31
CA GLY A 634 -23.40 -12.29 -8.65
C GLY A 634 -23.44 -13.78 -8.25
N ASN A 635 -24.60 -14.35 -8.02
CA ASN A 635 -24.79 -15.70 -7.49
C ASN A 635 -24.78 -16.78 -8.59
N ALA A 636 -23.70 -16.84 -9.34
CA ALA A 636 -23.43 -17.82 -10.39
C ALA A 636 -21.93 -18.17 -10.47
N ILE A 637 -21.63 -19.30 -11.15
CA ILE A 637 -20.30 -19.60 -11.66
C ILE A 637 -20.43 -19.80 -13.16
N TYR A 638 -19.52 -19.21 -13.94
CA TYR A 638 -19.51 -19.28 -15.38
C TYR A 638 -18.25 -19.96 -15.89
N ILE A 639 -18.44 -20.82 -16.89
CA ILE A 639 -17.38 -21.44 -17.66
C ILE A 639 -17.53 -20.96 -19.09
N VAL A 640 -16.52 -20.29 -19.64
CA VAL A 640 -16.51 -19.77 -21.01
C VAL A 640 -15.29 -20.29 -21.77
N ASP A 641 -15.37 -20.28 -23.10
CA ASP A 641 -14.27 -20.69 -23.98
C ASP A 641 -13.08 -19.72 -23.84
N ALA A 642 -11.86 -20.26 -23.71
CA ALA A 642 -10.67 -19.47 -23.54
C ALA A 642 -10.22 -18.72 -24.81
N MET A 643 -10.74 -19.05 -25.98
CA MET A 643 -10.37 -18.38 -27.22
C MET A 643 -11.28 -17.22 -27.60
N ASP A 644 -12.60 -17.39 -27.40
CA ASP A 644 -13.58 -16.42 -27.88
C ASP A 644 -14.57 -15.90 -26.82
N GLY A 645 -14.45 -16.36 -25.57
CA GLY A 645 -15.30 -15.94 -24.46
C GLY A 645 -16.74 -16.45 -24.53
N SER A 646 -17.07 -17.37 -25.45
CA SER A 646 -18.42 -17.90 -25.57
C SER A 646 -18.81 -18.74 -24.34
N LEU A 647 -20.06 -18.56 -23.87
CA LEU A 647 -20.57 -19.28 -22.71
C LEU A 647 -20.69 -20.78 -23.00
N ILE A 648 -20.11 -21.60 -22.09
CA ILE A 648 -20.15 -23.08 -22.19
C ILE A 648 -21.08 -23.64 -21.14
N THR A 649 -20.94 -23.19 -19.86
CA THR A 649 -21.71 -23.75 -18.75
C THR A 649 -22.06 -22.64 -17.74
N THR A 650 -23.31 -22.66 -17.30
CA THR A 650 -23.80 -21.83 -16.20
C THR A 650 -24.14 -22.71 -14.99
N ILE A 651 -23.59 -22.37 -13.81
CA ILE A 651 -23.92 -22.98 -12.53
C ILE A 651 -24.59 -21.90 -11.70
N SER A 652 -25.87 -22.06 -11.34
CA SER A 652 -26.61 -21.02 -10.61
C SER A 652 -27.83 -21.62 -9.89
N PRO A 653 -28.56 -20.84 -9.07
CA PRO A 653 -29.80 -21.32 -8.44
C PRO A 653 -30.99 -21.43 -9.44
N ASP A 654 -30.86 -20.95 -10.65
CA ASP A 654 -31.93 -20.96 -11.64
C ASP A 654 -32.18 -22.35 -12.17
N GLY A 655 -33.43 -22.77 -12.23
CA GLY A 655 -33.79 -24.07 -12.78
C GLY A 655 -33.56 -24.21 -14.29
N SER A 656 -33.09 -23.14 -14.97
CA SER A 656 -32.68 -23.13 -16.39
C SER A 656 -31.17 -23.18 -16.56
N ALA A 657 -30.39 -23.16 -15.45
CA ALA A 657 -28.95 -23.33 -15.51
C ALA A 657 -28.55 -24.76 -15.90
N ASP A 658 -27.36 -24.93 -16.47
CA ASP A 658 -26.83 -26.25 -16.80
C ASP A 658 -26.66 -27.10 -15.55
N ILE A 659 -26.21 -26.49 -14.47
CA ILE A 659 -26.12 -27.09 -13.13
C ILE A 659 -26.87 -26.19 -12.17
N THR A 660 -27.92 -26.76 -11.52
CA THR A 660 -28.75 -26.02 -10.57
C THR A 660 -28.34 -26.32 -9.12
N ILE A 661 -27.90 -25.30 -8.38
CA ILE A 661 -27.61 -25.37 -6.95
C ILE A 661 -28.58 -24.42 -6.21
N ASN A 662 -29.71 -24.93 -5.78
CA ASN A 662 -30.85 -24.14 -5.25
C ASN A 662 -30.52 -23.18 -4.12
N ASN A 663 -29.47 -23.44 -3.31
CA ASN A 663 -29.07 -22.62 -2.17
C ASN A 663 -27.89 -21.71 -2.45
N MET A 664 -27.46 -21.62 -3.70
CA MET A 664 -26.43 -20.69 -4.15
C MET A 664 -27.08 -19.30 -4.36
N ARG A 665 -27.22 -18.52 -3.29
CA ARG A 665 -28.10 -17.36 -3.26
C ARG A 665 -27.42 -16.02 -3.14
N ASN A 666 -26.11 -16.01 -2.87
CA ASN A 666 -25.33 -14.80 -2.73
C ASN A 666 -24.18 -14.74 -3.72
N GLY A 667 -23.68 -13.53 -3.97
CA GLY A 667 -22.64 -13.24 -4.95
C GLY A 667 -21.33 -13.97 -4.62
N ILE A 668 -20.65 -14.45 -5.66
CA ILE A 668 -19.31 -15.04 -5.59
C ILE A 668 -18.35 -13.97 -6.08
N ALA A 669 -17.93 -13.11 -5.15
CA ALA A 669 -17.01 -12.01 -5.41
C ALA A 669 -15.54 -12.45 -5.37
N GLY A 670 -15.20 -13.46 -4.57
CA GLY A 670 -13.88 -14.05 -4.53
C GLY A 670 -13.56 -14.92 -5.73
N ASP A 671 -12.28 -15.24 -5.91
CA ASP A 671 -11.82 -16.15 -6.94
C ASP A 671 -12.14 -17.60 -6.56
N LEU A 672 -12.22 -18.47 -7.56
CA LEU A 672 -12.39 -19.90 -7.33
C LEU A 672 -11.03 -20.56 -7.08
N LEU A 673 -11.02 -21.69 -6.40
CA LEU A 673 -9.85 -22.54 -6.27
C LEU A 673 -10.01 -23.81 -7.11
N PRO A 674 -9.18 -24.02 -8.15
CA PRO A 674 -9.11 -25.28 -8.89
C PRO A 674 -8.28 -26.31 -8.11
N VAL A 675 -8.68 -27.56 -8.17
CA VAL A 675 -7.95 -28.70 -7.59
C VAL A 675 -7.87 -29.81 -8.62
N ASP A 676 -6.65 -30.24 -8.90
CA ASP A 676 -6.30 -31.46 -9.65
C ASP A 676 -5.97 -32.54 -8.61
N ILE A 677 -6.80 -33.55 -8.49
CA ILE A 677 -6.72 -34.59 -7.44
C ILE A 677 -5.72 -35.69 -7.82
N ASN A 678 -5.60 -35.99 -9.11
CA ASN A 678 -4.79 -37.09 -9.63
C ASN A 678 -3.48 -36.62 -10.29
N ALA A 679 -3.22 -35.30 -10.29
CA ALA A 679 -2.05 -34.65 -10.85
C ALA A 679 -1.84 -34.90 -12.38
N ASN A 680 -2.95 -34.97 -13.14
CA ASN A 680 -2.93 -35.14 -14.59
C ASN A 680 -3.00 -33.80 -15.36
N HIS A 681 -2.92 -32.67 -14.67
CA HIS A 681 -3.05 -31.30 -15.20
C HIS A 681 -4.44 -30.95 -15.74
N ILE A 682 -5.46 -31.73 -15.38
CA ILE A 682 -6.86 -31.45 -15.68
C ILE A 682 -7.55 -31.13 -14.37
N THR A 683 -8.34 -30.08 -14.33
CA THR A 683 -9.05 -29.68 -13.11
C THR A 683 -10.20 -30.63 -12.83
N ASP A 684 -10.18 -31.28 -11.64
CA ASP A 684 -11.22 -32.21 -11.20
C ASP A 684 -12.28 -31.56 -10.31
N ARG A 685 -11.92 -30.45 -9.68
CA ARG A 685 -12.78 -29.83 -8.70
C ARG A 685 -12.55 -28.34 -8.59
N LEU A 686 -13.63 -27.61 -8.28
CA LEU A 686 -13.55 -26.20 -7.93
C LEU A 686 -14.16 -25.98 -6.53
N TYR A 687 -13.53 -25.08 -5.76
CA TYR A 687 -14.13 -24.52 -4.56
C TYR A 687 -14.37 -23.03 -4.75
N ALA A 688 -15.54 -22.57 -4.30
CA ALA A 688 -15.92 -21.18 -4.29
C ALA A 688 -16.54 -20.81 -2.92
N ALA A 689 -16.50 -19.53 -2.59
CA ALA A 689 -17.18 -19.00 -1.40
C ALA A 689 -18.03 -17.79 -1.76
N ASP A 690 -19.17 -17.63 -1.09
CA ASP A 690 -20.10 -16.53 -1.36
C ASP A 690 -20.13 -15.49 -0.23
N VAL A 691 -20.60 -14.28 -0.55
CA VAL A 691 -20.75 -13.19 0.44
C VAL A 691 -21.88 -13.45 1.45
N GLY A 692 -22.60 -14.56 1.31
CA GLY A 692 -23.59 -15.04 2.28
C GLY A 692 -23.04 -15.99 3.33
N GLY A 693 -21.74 -16.31 3.30
CA GLY A 693 -21.07 -17.20 4.26
C GLY A 693 -21.19 -18.68 3.90
N ARG A 694 -21.23 -19.03 2.61
CA ARG A 694 -21.26 -20.42 2.15
C ARG A 694 -19.99 -20.81 1.42
N ILE A 695 -19.62 -22.08 1.50
CA ILE A 695 -18.59 -22.70 0.67
C ILE A 695 -19.26 -23.69 -0.28
N ILE A 696 -18.96 -23.56 -1.55
CA ILE A 696 -19.52 -24.30 -2.67
C ILE A 696 -18.44 -25.21 -3.24
N ARG A 697 -18.77 -26.45 -3.51
CA ARG A 697 -17.91 -27.42 -4.21
C ARG A 697 -18.57 -27.78 -5.52
N ILE A 698 -17.78 -27.75 -6.60
CA ILE A 698 -18.15 -28.25 -7.93
C ILE A 698 -17.20 -29.39 -8.28
N ASP A 699 -17.76 -30.56 -8.60
CA ASP A 699 -17.01 -31.71 -9.11
C ASP A 699 -17.11 -31.72 -10.63
N ILE A 700 -15.95 -31.68 -11.28
CA ILE A 700 -15.79 -31.68 -12.74
C ILE A 700 -15.74 -33.13 -13.21
N PRO A 701 -16.29 -33.48 -14.41
CA PRO A 701 -16.11 -34.80 -14.97
C PRO A 701 -14.63 -35.18 -15.07
N ASP A 702 -14.30 -36.42 -14.72
CA ASP A 702 -13.00 -37.01 -14.88
C ASP A 702 -13.16 -38.44 -15.45
N SER A 703 -12.71 -38.62 -16.67
CA SER A 703 -12.80 -39.90 -17.37
C SER A 703 -11.93 -40.98 -16.73
N GLU A 704 -10.85 -40.63 -16.02
CA GLU A 704 -9.98 -41.56 -15.31
C GLU A 704 -10.64 -42.11 -14.04
N PHE A 705 -11.47 -41.35 -13.34
CA PHE A 705 -12.30 -41.80 -12.23
C PHE A 705 -13.65 -42.39 -12.72
N GLY A 706 -13.92 -42.38 -14.02
CA GLY A 706 -15.17 -42.86 -14.59
C GLY A 706 -16.37 -41.94 -14.32
N ASP A 707 -16.14 -40.69 -13.95
CA ASP A 707 -17.15 -39.66 -13.79
C ASP A 707 -17.35 -38.90 -15.11
N THR A 708 -18.57 -38.82 -15.56
CA THR A 708 -18.92 -38.18 -16.84
C THR A 708 -19.83 -36.99 -16.69
N THR A 709 -20.17 -36.60 -15.45
CA THR A 709 -21.18 -35.57 -15.21
C THR A 709 -20.64 -34.54 -14.21
N MET A 710 -20.75 -33.27 -14.54
CA MET A 710 -20.52 -32.17 -13.62
C MET A 710 -21.67 -32.13 -12.58
N ASP A 711 -21.33 -31.89 -11.33
CA ASP A 711 -22.30 -31.72 -10.25
C ASP A 711 -21.72 -30.77 -9.17
N GLY A 712 -22.54 -30.31 -8.23
CA GLY A 712 -22.05 -29.45 -7.17
C GLY A 712 -23.05 -29.24 -6.04
N GLY A 713 -22.56 -28.67 -4.93
CA GLY A 713 -23.42 -28.37 -3.79
C GLY A 713 -22.73 -27.53 -2.73
N ILE A 714 -23.53 -27.12 -1.75
CA ILE A 714 -23.04 -26.37 -0.58
C ILE A 714 -22.45 -27.35 0.43
N ILE A 715 -21.17 -27.18 0.75
CA ILE A 715 -20.44 -28.01 1.73
C ILE A 715 -20.32 -27.35 3.11
N ALA A 716 -20.48 -26.03 3.19
CA ALA A 716 -20.56 -25.30 4.45
C ALA A 716 -21.54 -24.12 4.32
N ASP A 717 -22.28 -23.82 5.38
CA ASP A 717 -23.08 -22.62 5.57
C ASP A 717 -22.89 -22.15 7.02
N ILE A 718 -22.06 -21.12 7.20
CA ILE A 718 -21.63 -20.66 8.51
C ILE A 718 -22.45 -19.46 9.02
N TYR A 719 -23.55 -19.12 8.34
CA TYR A 719 -24.42 -18.03 8.77
C TYR A 719 -25.07 -18.34 10.12
N ASP A 720 -24.97 -17.39 11.04
CA ASP A 720 -25.71 -17.38 12.30
C ASP A 720 -26.61 -16.14 12.36
N THR A 721 -27.77 -16.25 12.98
CA THR A 721 -28.81 -15.22 12.95
C THR A 721 -28.30 -13.92 13.55
N GLY A 722 -28.18 -12.88 12.71
CA GLY A 722 -27.69 -11.55 13.10
C GLY A 722 -26.19 -11.35 12.95
N GLU A 723 -25.43 -12.37 12.52
CA GLU A 723 -23.98 -12.29 12.29
C GLU A 723 -23.65 -12.80 10.90
N LEU A 724 -23.74 -11.92 9.90
CA LEU A 724 -23.38 -12.23 8.52
C LEU A 724 -21.87 -12.08 8.30
N ARG A 725 -21.16 -13.20 8.36
CA ARG A 725 -19.74 -13.30 7.99
C ARG A 725 -19.63 -13.54 6.50
N ARG A 726 -19.01 -12.60 5.80
CA ARG A 726 -18.94 -12.60 4.34
C ARG A 726 -17.60 -13.19 3.88
N PHE A 727 -17.62 -13.98 2.80
CA PHE A 727 -16.41 -14.46 2.16
C PHE A 727 -16.16 -13.70 0.86
N PHE A 728 -15.07 -12.94 0.83
CA PHE A 728 -14.57 -12.25 -0.35
C PHE A 728 -13.28 -12.86 -0.91
N ASN A 729 -12.74 -13.86 -0.20
CA ASN A 729 -11.46 -14.46 -0.52
C ASN A 729 -11.63 -15.81 -1.21
N THR A 730 -10.57 -16.23 -1.92
CA THR A 730 -10.43 -17.59 -2.44
C THR A 730 -10.18 -18.54 -1.27
N PRO A 731 -10.89 -19.67 -1.14
CA PRO A 731 -10.51 -20.74 -0.23
C PRO A 731 -9.11 -21.26 -0.55
N GLU A 732 -8.35 -21.72 0.46
CA GLU A 732 -7.15 -22.53 0.28
C GLU A 732 -7.45 -23.98 0.65
N VAL A 733 -6.81 -24.97 0.02
CA VAL A 733 -7.07 -26.39 0.24
C VAL A 733 -5.80 -27.16 0.57
N GLY A 734 -5.86 -27.88 1.69
CA GLY A 734 -4.79 -28.78 2.11
C GLY A 734 -5.24 -30.24 2.23
N TYR A 735 -4.38 -31.16 1.82
CA TYR A 735 -4.64 -32.57 1.99
C TYR A 735 -4.15 -33.07 3.36
N TYR A 736 -5.05 -33.56 4.19
CA TYR A 736 -4.74 -34.20 5.45
C TYR A 736 -4.86 -35.72 5.35
N ASN A 737 -3.77 -36.41 5.63
CA ASN A 737 -3.73 -37.88 5.60
C ASN A 737 -2.84 -38.44 6.74
N ILE A 738 -3.43 -38.71 7.88
CA ILE A 738 -2.72 -39.32 9.03
C ILE A 738 -3.50 -40.55 9.53
N GLY A 739 -2.89 -41.70 9.49
CA GLY A 739 -3.45 -42.98 9.94
C GLY A 739 -4.62 -43.40 9.03
N ARG A 740 -5.84 -43.34 9.55
CA ARG A 740 -7.07 -43.69 8.81
C ARG A 740 -7.94 -42.49 8.53
N THR A 741 -7.51 -41.31 8.88
CA THR A 741 -8.26 -40.06 8.72
C THR A 741 -7.73 -39.34 7.51
N GLN A 742 -8.61 -39.13 6.52
CA GLN A 742 -8.32 -38.38 5.31
C GLN A 742 -9.43 -37.33 5.08
N TYR A 743 -9.04 -36.13 4.74
CA TYR A 743 -9.97 -35.07 4.29
C TYR A 743 -9.18 -33.96 3.56
N LEU A 744 -9.91 -33.18 2.77
CA LEU A 744 -9.41 -31.89 2.31
C LEU A 744 -9.77 -30.84 3.37
N ALA A 745 -8.77 -30.10 3.84
CA ALA A 745 -8.93 -28.97 4.74
C ALA A 745 -9.19 -27.72 3.91
N ILE A 746 -10.37 -27.15 4.00
CA ILE A 746 -10.75 -25.91 3.32
C ILE A 746 -10.52 -24.76 4.30
N LEU A 747 -9.62 -23.84 3.95
CA LEU A 747 -9.15 -22.74 4.80
C LEU A 747 -9.67 -21.42 4.22
N ILE A 748 -10.34 -20.59 5.03
CA ILE A 748 -10.86 -19.31 4.56
C ILE A 748 -11.13 -18.35 5.72
N GLY A 749 -10.81 -17.08 5.52
CA GLY A 749 -11.16 -16.01 6.44
C GLY A 749 -12.41 -15.25 6.00
N SER A 750 -13.18 -14.73 6.96
CA SER A 750 -14.31 -13.83 6.71
C SER A 750 -13.93 -12.37 6.88
N GLY A 751 -14.71 -11.49 6.25
CA GLY A 751 -14.58 -10.04 6.34
C GLY A 751 -15.38 -9.33 5.25
N ASN A 752 -16.03 -8.22 5.60
CA ASN A 752 -16.75 -7.41 4.62
C ASN A 752 -15.78 -6.52 3.84
N ARG A 753 -15.30 -6.98 2.67
CA ARG A 753 -14.35 -6.24 1.82
C ARG A 753 -14.97 -4.98 1.20
N SER A 754 -16.28 -5.00 0.95
CA SER A 754 -16.97 -3.85 0.38
C SER A 754 -17.15 -2.70 1.38
N ASN A 755 -16.99 -3.00 2.69
CA ASN A 755 -17.03 -2.03 3.78
C ASN A 755 -15.99 -2.42 4.86
N PRO A 756 -14.72 -2.07 4.69
CA PRO A 756 -13.66 -2.41 5.65
C PRO A 756 -13.84 -1.79 7.03
N LEU A 757 -14.57 -0.68 7.11
CA LEU A 757 -14.83 0.05 8.36
C LEU A 757 -16.03 -0.53 9.15
N ASP A 758 -16.76 -1.51 8.62
CA ASP A 758 -17.87 -2.16 9.34
C ASP A 758 -17.37 -2.91 10.58
N ILE A 759 -17.92 -2.60 11.74
CA ILE A 759 -17.60 -3.21 13.04
C ILE A 759 -18.78 -4.02 13.60
N SER A 760 -19.80 -4.28 12.81
CA SER A 760 -21.06 -4.88 13.29
C SER A 760 -20.94 -6.38 13.58
N VAL A 761 -19.90 -7.05 13.07
CA VAL A 761 -19.70 -8.50 13.16
C VAL A 761 -18.28 -8.81 13.65
N THR A 762 -18.12 -9.82 14.51
CA THR A 762 -16.82 -10.43 14.80
C THR A 762 -16.52 -11.44 13.71
N ASP A 763 -15.52 -11.14 12.88
CA ASP A 763 -15.11 -12.03 11.80
C ASP A 763 -14.24 -13.20 12.31
N ARG A 764 -14.05 -14.20 11.47
CA ARG A 764 -13.42 -15.47 11.82
C ARG A 764 -12.52 -15.98 10.72
N PHE A 765 -11.54 -16.78 11.10
CA PHE A 765 -10.82 -17.66 10.18
C PHE A 765 -11.24 -19.11 10.41
N TYR A 766 -11.50 -19.85 9.34
CA TYR A 766 -12.10 -21.18 9.36
C TYR A 766 -11.21 -22.24 8.74
N MET A 767 -11.28 -23.45 9.27
CA MET A 767 -10.90 -24.68 8.59
C MET A 767 -12.07 -25.64 8.59
N ILE A 768 -12.53 -26.07 7.41
CA ILE A 768 -13.64 -27.00 7.20
C ILE A 768 -13.09 -28.31 6.64
N LYS A 769 -13.51 -29.44 7.20
CA LYS A 769 -13.10 -30.78 6.71
C LYS A 769 -14.05 -31.25 5.61
N ASP A 770 -13.57 -31.44 4.40
CA ASP A 770 -14.26 -32.14 3.32
C ASP A 770 -13.78 -33.59 3.22
N PRO A 771 -14.59 -34.56 3.68
CA PRO A 771 -14.16 -35.97 3.74
C PRO A 771 -14.17 -36.68 2.37
N ALA A 772 -14.79 -36.08 1.34
CA ALA A 772 -14.90 -36.68 0.01
C ALA A 772 -13.65 -36.33 -0.85
N VAL A 773 -12.49 -36.89 -0.50
CA VAL A 773 -11.21 -36.57 -1.13
C VAL A 773 -11.15 -37.02 -2.59
N TRP A 774 -11.31 -38.31 -2.85
CA TRP A 774 -11.00 -38.95 -4.13
C TRP A 774 -12.18 -38.99 -5.10
N MET A 775 -13.39 -39.02 -4.59
CA MET A 775 -14.59 -39.24 -5.39
C MET A 775 -15.64 -38.17 -5.11
N LYS A 776 -16.44 -37.86 -6.11
CA LYS A 776 -17.64 -37.03 -5.96
C LYS A 776 -18.60 -37.67 -4.93
N PRO A 777 -19.10 -36.92 -3.95
CA PRO A 777 -20.07 -37.46 -2.98
C PRO A 777 -21.41 -37.70 -3.65
N THR A 778 -22.14 -38.72 -3.19
CA THR A 778 -23.52 -38.98 -3.66
C THR A 778 -24.51 -37.92 -3.17
N THR A 779 -24.14 -37.18 -2.11
CA THR A 779 -24.91 -36.07 -1.53
C THR A 779 -23.92 -35.09 -0.86
N TYR A 780 -24.04 -33.84 -1.18
CA TYR A 780 -23.26 -32.77 -0.55
C TYR A 780 -23.83 -32.48 0.83
N VAL A 781 -23.01 -32.67 1.87
CA VAL A 781 -23.40 -32.44 3.25
C VAL A 781 -22.92 -31.09 3.71
N THR A 782 -23.82 -30.20 4.05
CA THR A 782 -23.53 -28.85 4.53
C THR A 782 -23.08 -28.88 5.99
N VAL A 783 -21.93 -28.32 6.30
CA VAL A 783 -21.40 -28.09 7.65
C VAL A 783 -21.95 -26.78 8.18
N ALA A 784 -22.56 -26.80 9.35
CA ALA A 784 -23.09 -25.61 10.01
C ALA A 784 -22.07 -25.06 11.06
N GLN A 785 -22.19 -23.77 11.40
CA GLN A 785 -21.33 -23.10 12.39
C GLN A 785 -21.17 -23.86 13.70
N ASN A 786 -22.24 -24.42 14.25
CA ASN A 786 -22.25 -25.15 15.51
C ASN A 786 -21.62 -26.55 15.45
N GLU A 787 -21.20 -27.01 14.30
CA GLU A 787 -20.45 -28.26 14.09
C GLU A 787 -18.94 -28.06 14.04
N LEU A 788 -18.46 -26.82 14.29
CA LEU A 788 -17.05 -26.45 14.31
C LEU A 788 -16.56 -26.27 15.76
N TYR A 789 -15.29 -26.57 15.97
CA TYR A 789 -14.61 -26.34 17.24
C TYR A 789 -14.14 -24.88 17.33
N ASP A 790 -14.42 -24.22 18.45
CA ASP A 790 -13.90 -22.90 18.77
C ASP A 790 -12.45 -23.06 19.29
N ALA A 791 -11.49 -22.63 18.47
CA ALA A 791 -10.06 -22.71 18.75
C ALA A 791 -9.47 -21.35 19.20
N SER A 792 -10.30 -20.35 19.47
CA SER A 792 -9.87 -18.98 19.79
C SER A 792 -8.94 -18.92 20.99
N ASP A 793 -9.25 -19.66 22.07
CA ASP A 793 -8.48 -19.68 23.33
C ASP A 793 -7.19 -20.53 23.29
N ASN A 794 -6.83 -21.15 22.16
CA ASN A 794 -5.64 -22.02 22.03
C ASN A 794 -5.52 -23.12 23.10
N LEU A 795 -6.62 -23.69 23.54
CA LEU A 795 -6.62 -24.68 24.65
C LEU A 795 -5.80 -25.94 24.39
N VAL A 796 -5.38 -26.21 23.16
CA VAL A 796 -4.47 -27.32 22.81
C VAL A 796 -3.03 -27.09 23.28
N GLN A 797 -2.62 -25.84 23.52
CA GLN A 797 -1.30 -25.44 24.01
C GLN A 797 -1.40 -24.81 25.42
N ASP A 798 -2.28 -23.82 25.60
CA ASP A 798 -2.36 -22.99 26.80
C ASP A 798 -3.30 -23.57 27.85
N GLY A 799 -4.07 -24.61 27.51
CA GLY A 799 -5.03 -25.23 28.40
C GLY A 799 -4.41 -26.07 29.52
N THR A 800 -5.17 -26.28 30.60
CA THR A 800 -4.84 -27.31 31.57
C THR A 800 -4.87 -28.70 30.91
N ALA A 801 -4.23 -29.70 31.51
CA ALA A 801 -4.20 -31.07 30.95
C ALA A 801 -5.59 -31.65 30.62
N GLU A 802 -6.64 -31.32 31.39
CA GLU A 802 -8.00 -31.72 31.13
C GLU A 802 -8.62 -30.96 29.94
N GLN A 803 -8.33 -29.64 29.81
CA GLN A 803 -8.78 -28.81 28.70
C GLN A 803 -8.12 -29.26 27.40
N VAL A 804 -6.82 -29.57 27.39
CA VAL A 804 -6.10 -30.08 26.22
C VAL A 804 -6.74 -31.37 25.71
N ILE A 805 -7.03 -32.36 26.60
CA ILE A 805 -7.66 -33.61 26.21
C ILE A 805 -9.09 -33.34 25.64
N THR A 806 -9.83 -32.43 26.25
CA THR A 806 -11.18 -32.06 25.79
C THR A 806 -11.13 -31.42 24.42
N ALA A 807 -10.20 -30.47 24.21
CA ALA A 807 -9.98 -29.79 22.94
C ALA A 807 -9.61 -30.78 21.82
N GLN A 808 -8.65 -31.68 22.08
CA GLN A 808 -8.26 -32.71 21.13
C GLN A 808 -9.41 -33.64 20.74
N ASN A 809 -10.24 -34.07 21.71
CA ASN A 809 -11.40 -34.90 21.45
C ASN A 809 -12.45 -34.15 20.60
N SER A 810 -12.66 -32.86 20.87
CA SER A 810 -13.58 -32.04 20.11
C SER A 810 -13.11 -31.85 18.68
N LEU A 811 -11.81 -31.52 18.47
CA LEU A 811 -11.19 -31.41 17.15
C LEU A 811 -11.27 -32.72 16.34
N ALA A 812 -11.14 -33.88 17.02
CA ALA A 812 -11.26 -35.18 16.36
C ALA A 812 -12.71 -35.49 15.91
N SER A 813 -13.71 -35.01 16.64
CA SER A 813 -15.13 -35.37 16.43
C SER A 813 -15.89 -34.35 15.58
N LEU A 814 -15.53 -33.06 15.64
CA LEU A 814 -16.16 -31.97 14.90
C LEU A 814 -15.64 -31.84 13.46
N LYS A 815 -16.39 -31.12 12.64
CA LYS A 815 -16.17 -31.03 11.19
C LYS A 815 -15.17 -29.93 10.77
N GLY A 816 -14.44 -29.37 11.70
CA GLY A 816 -13.46 -28.30 11.49
C GLY A 816 -13.28 -27.46 12.75
N TRP A 817 -12.63 -26.33 12.58
CA TRP A 817 -12.43 -25.34 13.64
C TRP A 817 -12.54 -23.92 13.09
N TYR A 818 -12.67 -22.96 14.00
CA TYR A 818 -12.55 -21.53 13.70
C TYR A 818 -11.76 -20.82 14.80
N ILE A 819 -11.23 -19.63 14.46
CA ILE A 819 -10.64 -18.64 15.36
C ILE A 819 -11.47 -17.37 15.24
N ASP A 820 -11.94 -16.80 16.36
CA ASP A 820 -12.46 -15.44 16.38
C ASP A 820 -11.31 -14.47 16.16
N LEU A 821 -11.46 -13.56 15.20
CA LEU A 821 -10.53 -12.47 14.98
C LEU A 821 -10.77 -11.34 16.01
N GLY A 822 -9.80 -10.45 16.17
CA GLY A 822 -9.93 -9.32 17.07
C GLY A 822 -11.10 -8.39 16.72
N PHE A 823 -11.41 -7.47 17.63
CA PHE A 823 -12.46 -6.49 17.37
C PHE A 823 -12.15 -5.68 16.10
N SER A 824 -13.14 -5.46 15.25
CA SER A 824 -13.01 -4.85 13.91
C SER A 824 -12.06 -5.55 12.93
N GLU A 825 -11.44 -6.63 13.32
CA GLU A 825 -10.43 -7.35 12.53
C GLU A 825 -11.11 -8.28 11.51
N LYS A 826 -10.63 -8.25 10.26
CA LYS A 826 -11.18 -8.97 9.11
C LYS A 826 -10.07 -9.60 8.29
N SER A 827 -10.33 -10.76 7.69
CA SER A 827 -9.37 -11.40 6.77
C SER A 827 -9.76 -11.13 5.33
N TYR A 828 -8.88 -10.49 4.60
CA TYR A 828 -9.09 -10.10 3.20
C TYR A 828 -8.10 -10.76 2.24
N SER A 829 -7.23 -11.62 2.74
CA SER A 829 -6.22 -12.32 1.97
C SER A 829 -6.59 -13.79 1.76
N LYS A 830 -6.16 -14.34 0.63
CA LYS A 830 -6.09 -15.79 0.46
C LYS A 830 -5.04 -16.33 1.43
N ALA A 831 -5.36 -17.40 2.15
CA ALA A 831 -4.37 -18.11 2.98
C ALA A 831 -3.36 -18.84 2.10
N VAL A 832 -2.15 -19.03 2.64
CA VAL A 832 -1.11 -19.88 2.04
C VAL A 832 -0.84 -21.04 2.98
N LEU A 833 -0.81 -22.25 2.44
CA LEU A 833 -0.54 -23.47 3.20
C LEU A 833 0.80 -24.09 2.79
N TYR A 834 1.68 -24.32 3.76
CA TYR A 834 2.95 -25.00 3.55
C TYR A 834 3.30 -25.92 4.75
N ASP A 835 3.46 -27.21 4.55
CA ASP A 835 3.78 -28.24 5.58
C ASP A 835 2.99 -28.06 6.91
N TYR A 836 1.66 -27.95 6.82
CA TYR A 836 0.71 -27.68 7.92
C TYR A 836 0.74 -26.25 8.50
N LEU A 837 1.69 -25.40 8.10
CA LEU A 837 1.67 -23.98 8.42
C LEU A 837 0.65 -23.27 7.54
N VAL A 838 -0.33 -22.64 8.15
CA VAL A 838 -1.30 -21.74 7.50
C VAL A 838 -0.90 -20.31 7.79
N LEU A 839 -0.58 -19.58 6.74
CA LEU A 839 -0.31 -18.14 6.80
C LEU A 839 -1.48 -17.38 6.18
N PHE A 840 -1.97 -16.35 6.85
CA PHE A 840 -2.98 -15.43 6.31
C PHE A 840 -2.81 -14.06 6.94
N THR A 841 -3.38 -13.05 6.31
CA THR A 841 -3.34 -11.68 6.82
C THR A 841 -4.72 -11.17 7.18
N THR A 842 -4.73 -10.22 8.10
CA THR A 842 -5.93 -9.54 8.56
C THR A 842 -5.72 -8.04 8.59
N PHE A 843 -6.82 -7.31 8.59
CA PHE A 843 -6.88 -5.87 8.73
C PHE A 843 -7.89 -5.49 9.81
N SER A 844 -7.52 -4.58 10.71
CA SER A 844 -8.42 -3.98 11.70
C SER A 844 -8.54 -2.49 11.45
N ALA A 845 -9.77 -2.02 11.29
CA ALA A 845 -10.05 -0.59 11.11
C ALA A 845 -9.85 0.24 12.39
N GLU A 846 -9.88 -0.39 13.57
CA GLU A 846 -9.61 0.31 14.83
C GLU A 846 -8.11 0.47 15.08
N ARG A 847 -7.74 1.68 15.43
CA ARG A 847 -6.42 2.03 15.93
C ARG A 847 -6.41 2.02 17.44
N SER A 848 -5.34 1.52 18.06
CA SER A 848 -5.08 1.88 19.46
C SER A 848 -4.94 3.41 19.56
N ALA A 849 -5.39 4.01 20.66
CA ALA A 849 -5.28 5.47 20.85
C ALA A 849 -3.81 5.96 20.78
N GLU A 850 -2.85 5.08 21.00
CA GLU A 850 -1.41 5.34 20.89
C GLU A 850 -0.92 5.36 19.45
N LEU A 851 -1.44 4.47 18.57
CA LEU A 851 -1.14 4.46 17.14
C LEU A 851 -1.88 5.59 16.40
N ALA A 852 -3.13 5.90 16.81
CA ALA A 852 -3.93 6.94 16.16
C ALA A 852 -3.31 8.34 16.23
N ALA A 853 -2.46 8.61 17.21
CA ALA A 853 -1.81 9.91 17.37
C ALA A 853 -0.60 10.10 16.43
N CYS A 854 -0.08 9.03 15.86
CA CYS A 854 1.24 9.03 15.18
C CYS A 854 1.20 8.77 13.70
N GLU A 855 0.12 8.22 13.17
CA GLU A 855 0.05 7.89 11.74
C GLU A 855 -0.61 9.03 10.94
N ALA A 856 0.19 10.02 10.57
CA ALA A 856 -0.20 11.04 9.58
C ALA A 856 -0.30 10.50 8.14
N ARG A 857 -0.20 9.17 7.94
CA ARG A 857 -0.21 8.54 6.63
C ARG A 857 -1.63 8.08 6.28
N GLY A 858 -2.08 8.39 5.08
CA GLY A 858 -3.44 8.36 4.58
C GLY A 858 -4.21 7.03 4.56
N ALA A 859 -3.76 5.97 5.24
CA ALA A 859 -4.51 4.74 5.42
C ALA A 859 -4.79 4.48 6.89
N SER A 860 -6.05 4.24 7.25
CA SER A 860 -6.42 3.87 8.61
C SER A 860 -6.34 2.36 8.83
N GLY A 861 -5.94 1.94 10.03
CA GLY A 861 -6.02 0.55 10.45
C GLY A 861 -4.68 -0.14 10.67
N VAL A 862 -4.74 -1.38 11.15
CA VAL A 862 -3.59 -2.21 11.51
C VAL A 862 -3.64 -3.53 10.76
N GLY A 863 -2.59 -3.83 9.98
CA GLY A 863 -2.38 -5.14 9.37
C GLY A 863 -1.75 -6.14 10.35
N ARG A 864 -2.16 -7.41 10.27
CA ARG A 864 -1.50 -8.51 11.00
C ARG A 864 -1.29 -9.70 10.08
N ALA A 865 -0.22 -10.45 10.34
CA ALA A 865 -0.02 -11.78 9.81
C ALA A 865 -0.31 -12.82 10.88
N TYR A 866 -0.92 -13.93 10.48
CA TYR A 866 -1.19 -15.09 11.34
C TYR A 866 -0.41 -16.29 10.84
N ALA A 867 0.18 -17.05 11.78
CA ALA A 867 0.87 -18.30 11.54
C ALA A 867 0.30 -19.40 12.45
N VAL A 868 -0.53 -20.28 11.90
CA VAL A 868 -1.23 -21.30 12.70
C VAL A 868 -1.13 -22.69 12.09
N ASN A 869 -1.28 -23.71 12.92
CA ASN A 869 -1.28 -25.09 12.49
C ASN A 869 -2.63 -25.46 11.86
N MET A 870 -2.64 -26.00 10.65
CA MET A 870 -3.83 -26.45 9.94
C MET A 870 -4.69 -27.44 10.75
N LYS A 871 -4.08 -28.27 11.61
CA LYS A 871 -4.79 -29.34 12.33
C LYS A 871 -5.71 -28.82 13.43
N ASP A 872 -5.24 -27.81 14.17
CA ASP A 872 -5.86 -27.44 15.46
C ASP A 872 -5.76 -25.96 15.79
N ALA A 873 -5.33 -25.14 14.82
CA ALA A 873 -5.14 -23.71 14.94
C ALA A 873 -4.12 -23.28 16.01
N SER A 874 -3.29 -24.21 16.54
CA SER A 874 -2.23 -23.86 17.50
C SER A 874 -1.15 -23.00 16.86
N ALA A 875 -0.42 -22.24 17.67
CA ALA A 875 0.81 -21.57 17.23
C ALA A 875 1.85 -22.60 16.78
N ILE A 876 2.63 -22.28 15.75
CA ILE A 876 3.54 -23.24 15.12
C ILE A 876 4.97 -22.67 14.97
N ILE A 877 5.16 -21.36 15.09
CA ILE A 877 6.44 -20.66 15.01
C ILE A 877 6.72 -19.98 16.34
N ASP A 878 7.76 -20.41 17.06
CA ASP A 878 8.21 -19.78 18.30
C ASP A 878 8.79 -18.39 18.00
N GLY A 879 8.36 -17.38 18.76
CA GLY A 879 8.80 -15.99 18.58
C GLY A 879 8.12 -15.23 17.44
N PHE A 880 7.12 -15.80 16.74
CA PHE A 880 6.40 -15.10 15.67
C PHE A 880 5.72 -13.82 16.17
N GLY A 881 5.16 -13.84 17.38
CA GLY A 881 4.58 -12.69 18.07
C GLY A 881 5.57 -11.84 18.87
N GLY A 882 6.87 -12.09 18.77
CA GLY A 882 7.92 -11.38 19.52
C GLY A 882 8.23 -11.95 20.90
N HIS A 883 7.68 -13.12 21.27
CA HIS A 883 7.93 -13.81 22.55
C HIS A 883 8.68 -15.11 22.29
N GLU A 884 9.94 -15.20 22.70
CA GLU A 884 10.73 -16.43 22.59
C GLU A 884 10.55 -17.33 23.83
N GLY A 885 10.44 -18.65 23.62
CA GLY A 885 10.52 -19.66 24.69
C GLY A 885 9.59 -20.84 24.58
N THR A 886 8.30 -20.69 24.83
CA THR A 886 7.28 -21.74 24.67
C THR A 886 6.15 -21.20 23.82
N LEU A 887 5.81 -21.98 22.79
CA LEU A 887 4.68 -21.67 21.91
C LEU A 887 3.38 -21.43 22.71
N ASP A 888 2.80 -20.25 22.57
CA ASP A 888 1.53 -19.86 23.18
C ASP A 888 0.63 -19.11 22.18
N ILE A 889 -0.49 -18.58 22.66
CA ILE A 889 -1.45 -17.84 21.83
C ILE A 889 -0.83 -16.58 21.20
N GLY A 890 0.14 -15.94 21.85
CA GLY A 890 0.83 -14.75 21.37
C GLY A 890 1.62 -15.03 20.08
N ASP A 891 2.12 -16.25 19.91
CA ASP A 891 2.87 -16.68 18.72
C ASP A 891 2.01 -16.95 17.48
N ARG A 892 0.70 -16.75 17.56
CA ARG A 892 -0.18 -16.87 16.39
C ARG A 892 -0.12 -15.67 15.48
N THR A 893 0.26 -14.47 16.01
CA THR A 893 0.06 -13.20 15.32
C THR A 893 1.28 -12.30 15.39
N LYS A 894 1.54 -11.58 14.29
CA LYS A 894 2.55 -10.52 14.18
C LYS A 894 1.89 -9.28 13.58
N VAL A 895 2.14 -8.10 14.16
CA VAL A 895 1.73 -6.83 13.59
C VAL A 895 2.64 -6.51 12.40
N LEU A 896 2.06 -6.07 11.29
CA LEU A 896 2.76 -5.66 10.08
C LEU A 896 3.08 -4.18 10.11
N SER A 897 4.22 -3.82 9.52
CA SER A 897 4.65 -2.42 9.40
C SER A 897 3.93 -1.68 8.27
N MET A 898 3.39 -2.40 7.30
CA MET A 898 2.71 -1.81 6.16
C MET A 898 1.36 -1.20 6.52
N LEU A 899 0.99 -0.14 5.80
CA LEU A 899 -0.29 0.55 5.95
C LEU A 899 -1.37 -0.04 5.03
N GLY A 900 -2.63 0.10 5.44
CA GLY A 900 -3.78 -0.36 4.67
C GLY A 900 -4.03 -1.86 4.78
N ILE A 901 -4.75 -2.41 3.81
CA ILE A 901 -5.13 -3.83 3.78
C ILE A 901 -3.96 -4.67 3.29
N PRO A 902 -3.42 -5.57 4.13
CA PRO A 902 -2.28 -6.39 3.72
C PRO A 902 -2.66 -7.34 2.55
N PRO A 903 -1.75 -7.54 1.58
CA PRO A 903 -1.94 -8.55 0.53
C PRO A 903 -1.84 -9.97 1.10
N SER A 904 -2.12 -10.95 0.25
CA SER A 904 -1.89 -12.36 0.59
C SER A 904 -0.41 -12.64 0.80
N PRO A 905 -0.04 -13.53 1.74
CA PRO A 905 1.34 -13.96 1.91
C PRO A 905 1.87 -14.61 0.62
N THR A 906 3.16 -14.41 0.35
CA THR A 906 3.86 -15.02 -0.78
C THR A 906 5.06 -15.81 -0.27
N LEU A 907 5.22 -17.05 -0.75
CA LEU A 907 6.37 -17.88 -0.41
C LEU A 907 7.51 -17.66 -1.41
N VAL A 908 8.71 -17.43 -0.90
CA VAL A 908 9.94 -17.32 -1.69
C VAL A 908 10.83 -18.49 -1.37
N PHE A 909 11.22 -19.24 -2.41
CA PHE A 909 12.11 -20.37 -2.33
C PHE A 909 13.50 -19.93 -2.79
N PRO A 910 14.47 -19.76 -1.87
CA PRO A 910 15.83 -19.37 -2.25
C PRO A 910 16.48 -20.43 -3.13
N GLU A 911 17.15 -20.03 -4.23
CA GLU A 911 17.84 -20.93 -5.15
C GLU A 911 19.37 -20.78 -5.06
N GLY A 912 20.12 -21.85 -5.40
CA GLY A 912 21.58 -21.82 -5.59
C GLY A 912 22.38 -22.75 -4.68
N GLU A 913 23.73 -22.79 -4.90
CA GLU A 913 24.66 -23.58 -4.05
C GLU A 913 24.67 -23.14 -2.59
N GLU A 914 24.25 -21.93 -2.31
CA GLU A 914 24.13 -21.35 -0.97
C GLU A 914 22.91 -21.91 -0.21
N ALA A 915 21.77 -22.12 -0.88
CA ALA A 915 20.59 -22.75 -0.30
C ALA A 915 20.89 -24.20 0.18
N ALA A 916 21.71 -24.94 -0.56
CA ALA A 916 22.12 -26.29 -0.21
C ALA A 916 23.03 -26.35 1.04
N THR A 917 23.73 -25.27 1.38
CA THR A 917 24.63 -25.16 2.52
C THR A 917 23.90 -24.77 3.81
N LEU A 918 22.75 -24.12 3.70
CA LEU A 918 21.97 -23.53 4.81
C LEU A 918 20.74 -24.35 5.23
N GLY A 919 20.52 -25.52 4.57
CA GLY A 919 19.39 -26.41 4.90
C GLY A 919 18.06 -25.81 4.45
N ASN A 920 17.96 -25.47 3.17
CA ASN A 920 16.73 -25.05 2.44
C ASN A 920 15.66 -24.41 3.35
N VAL A 921 15.60 -23.08 3.35
CA VAL A 921 14.63 -22.31 4.13
C VAL A 921 13.65 -21.63 3.17
N VAL A 922 12.36 -21.78 3.41
CA VAL A 922 11.32 -21.06 2.68
C VAL A 922 11.03 -19.77 3.45
N LYS A 923 11.02 -18.63 2.74
CA LYS A 923 10.70 -17.33 3.29
C LYS A 923 9.25 -16.97 2.97
N ALA A 924 8.57 -16.34 3.89
CA ALA A 924 7.23 -15.79 3.65
C ALA A 924 7.26 -14.25 3.68
N LEU A 925 6.73 -13.65 2.63
CA LEU A 925 6.60 -12.21 2.48
C LEU A 925 5.12 -11.81 2.54
N VAL A 926 4.83 -10.66 3.14
CA VAL A 926 3.55 -9.95 2.99
C VAL A 926 3.86 -8.58 2.42
N GLY A 927 3.46 -8.35 1.16
CA GLY A 927 3.94 -7.19 0.42
C GLY A 927 5.47 -7.24 0.28
N LEU A 928 6.16 -6.30 0.90
CA LEU A 928 7.63 -6.23 0.93
C LEU A 928 8.21 -6.72 2.27
N GLU A 929 7.38 -6.98 3.28
CA GLU A 929 7.80 -7.37 4.62
C GLU A 929 8.06 -8.87 4.73
N GLU A 930 9.26 -9.28 5.15
CA GLU A 930 9.54 -10.66 5.53
C GLU A 930 8.90 -10.96 6.89
N VAL A 931 7.90 -11.84 6.90
CA VAL A 931 7.14 -12.13 8.12
C VAL A 931 7.68 -13.35 8.87
N THR A 932 8.22 -14.35 8.17
CA THR A 932 8.79 -15.54 8.79
C THR A 932 9.65 -16.35 7.82
N GLU A 933 10.45 -17.25 8.38
CA GLU A 933 11.15 -18.31 7.66
C GLU A 933 10.74 -19.69 8.19
N TRP A 934 10.71 -20.69 7.32
CA TRP A 934 10.35 -22.05 7.65
C TRP A 934 11.35 -23.03 7.02
N PRO A 935 11.87 -24.03 7.76
CA PRO A 935 12.79 -24.97 7.18
C PRO A 935 12.12 -25.77 6.05
N GLU A 936 12.72 -25.76 4.87
CA GLU A 936 12.29 -26.60 3.75
C GLU A 936 12.45 -28.07 4.16
N ARG A 937 11.37 -28.68 4.53
CA ARG A 937 11.31 -30.13 4.69
C ARG A 937 11.00 -30.72 3.32
N LEU A 938 12.05 -31.02 2.55
CA LEU A 938 11.92 -31.89 1.41
C LEU A 938 11.38 -33.23 1.92
N ARG A 939 10.07 -33.36 1.99
CA ARG A 939 9.48 -34.70 1.88
C ARG A 939 9.52 -34.99 0.39
N PRO A 940 10.29 -36.00 -0.07
CA PRO A 940 10.16 -36.46 -1.42
C PRO A 940 8.72 -36.92 -1.58
N ILE A 941 7.88 -36.14 -2.22
CA ILE A 941 6.73 -36.66 -2.93
C ILE A 941 7.33 -37.21 -4.23
N SER A 942 8.13 -38.25 -4.10
CA SER A 942 8.52 -39.07 -5.25
C SER A 942 7.31 -39.93 -5.57
N TRP A 943 6.48 -39.45 -6.45
CA TRP A 943 5.78 -40.33 -7.35
C TRP A 943 6.84 -40.83 -8.35
N GLU A 944 7.64 -41.84 -7.93
CA GLU A 944 8.37 -42.61 -8.88
C GLU A 944 7.33 -43.43 -9.65
N GLU A 945 7.05 -43.00 -10.87
CA GLU A 945 6.46 -43.85 -11.89
C GLU A 945 7.44 -44.99 -12.14
N VAL A 946 7.18 -46.15 -11.53
CA VAL A 946 7.87 -47.38 -11.88
C VAL A 946 7.31 -47.80 -13.25
N ILE A 947 7.96 -47.30 -14.29
CA ILE A 947 7.77 -47.85 -15.62
C ILE A 947 8.42 -49.21 -15.65
N GLU A 948 7.65 -50.30 -15.56
CA GLU A 948 8.07 -51.62 -16.02
C GLU A 948 8.00 -51.72 -17.55
#